data_178f8218d0d2bb7660f82405447ba9ec
#
_entry.id   178f8218d0d2bb7660f82405447ba9ec
#
_cell.length_a   1.000
_cell.length_b   1.000
_cell.length_c   1.000
_cell.angle_alpha   90.00
_cell.angle_beta   90.00
_cell.angle_gamma   90.00
#
_symmetry.space_group_name_H-M   'P 1'
#
loop_
_entity.id
_entity.type
_entity.pdbx_description
1 polymer ?
#
loop_
_entity_poly.entity_id
_entity_poly.type
_entity_poly.pdbx_seq_one_letter_code
_entity_poly.pdbx_strand_id
1 'polypeptide(L)'
;MPPSVLRRRRGLSAIAACVLLSCVGCGEPASPPPVAPTILATIYPTPTPLATATPTPQPTPDLVTLREEANRAAFIGDYVRAIALGQEMLKFAEGTAADTRLKLGQWQLAAGNARAAVAVLQPLTAELDGNGESELADAHILLGRAYATTGDSRSAGAGYAAALAAGAVISPWLHLWLGDISLNAGELADAAEHYQRSLDGVPTVAQEFARREKLALAHQLAGDYSAAIEQYETILARAQLPAYRARITWELAQVLQASGQVGRAHQLMHALIEAAPKTPQALQAARALLNAGQAVDDLQYGIVAYHNGSHVVAREAFQRAIRRDPSRANDVRYWAALNYIKLGSVSDALRNLDQTIAANSASAPATIQALGEKAKILANAGNAAQAQAAFGQLIARATASLESSKTIFEVGQVFARYPALWAEAAQAYIAAADLQTGDQSLAAEGLIRAAAMYYRLGRHSDALSLVQRLRSAFDRAPQSLLGRLWEGKLRLILGDEAGGAQVLRDLASEAPDAFEGARAAELLLNPEQPPLSANVRAALGQADEAGEQEEAERWLRGWLGLDERADLRTLRADLAADPRFSRGSALWRLGFRVEAREEFDGLRLAFGRDALAQYQLALFFRQIGLYRASISAADALMRLSPAKGPSDLPTFIGKLLYPTYYAELVMKHAEEFGLDPLLLFALIRQESLFEPFAVSSAAANGLMQVIPSTGREIHAELGWPANYTTADLQKPYVSVRFGSYYLAKQRRFFNGDLYAALAAYNGGPGNALRWRERSAGDPDLFYMFITFDETQRYIRALAANYAIYHRLYGRP
;
A
#
# COMPACT_ATOMS: atom_id res chain seq x y z
N MET A 1 18.15 1.71 -48.48
CA MET A 1 18.74 3.06 -48.37
C MET A 1 18.13 3.76 -47.17
N PRO A 2 18.95 4.31 -46.34
CA PRO A 2 18.63 4.79 -44.99
C PRO A 2 18.46 6.30 -44.99
N PRO A 3 18.64 6.94 -43.89
CA PRO A 3 17.72 7.52 -42.92
C PRO A 3 17.95 9.00 -42.74
N SER A 4 17.29 9.64 -41.85
CA SER A 4 17.80 10.87 -41.23
C SER A 4 16.97 11.19 -40.01
N VAL A 5 17.54 11.07 -38.85
CA VAL A 5 18.41 11.98 -38.09
C VAL A 5 17.67 13.17 -37.44
N LEU A 6 17.52 13.07 -36.15
CA LEU A 6 17.91 14.05 -35.11
C LEU A 6 17.78 15.55 -35.40
N ARG A 7 17.15 16.23 -34.45
CA ARG A 7 17.72 17.34 -33.63
C ARG A 7 16.59 18.08 -32.88
N ARG A 8 16.63 18.06 -31.54
CA ARG A 8 17.00 19.18 -30.67
C ARG A 8 16.64 20.60 -31.14
N ARG A 9 15.85 21.27 -30.30
CA ARG A 9 16.11 22.61 -29.72
C ARG A 9 14.97 22.95 -28.78
N ARG A 10 15.19 23.17 -27.49
CA ARG A 10 15.45 24.41 -26.75
C ARG A 10 14.76 25.64 -27.28
N GLY A 11 13.94 26.27 -26.47
CA GLY A 11 13.41 27.63 -26.60
C GLY A 11 12.52 27.93 -25.44
N LEU A 12 13.07 28.44 -24.43
CA LEU A 12 12.82 29.66 -23.67
C LEU A 12 11.92 30.66 -24.38
N SER A 13 10.86 31.13 -23.71
CA SER A 13 10.68 32.57 -23.47
C SER A 13 9.46 32.82 -22.60
N ALA A 14 9.72 33.54 -21.54
CA ALA A 14 8.81 34.26 -20.69
C ALA A 14 8.06 35.35 -21.47
N ILE A 15 6.84 35.68 -21.07
CA ILE A 15 6.30 37.03 -21.13
C ILE A 15 5.44 37.24 -19.88
N ALA A 16 5.88 38.15 -19.05
CA ALA A 16 5.14 38.81 -18.01
C ALA A 16 4.19 39.84 -18.64
N ALA A 17 3.01 40.00 -18.08
CA ALA A 17 2.24 41.25 -18.25
C ALA A 17 1.56 41.58 -16.92
N CYS A 18 2.00 42.72 -16.40
CA CYS A 18 1.44 43.48 -15.34
C CYS A 18 0.00 43.91 -15.62
N VAL A 19 -0.84 43.96 -14.61
CA VAL A 19 -1.84 45.01 -14.46
C VAL A 19 -1.76 45.58 -13.05
N LEU A 20 -1.28 46.81 -12.99
CA LEU A 20 -1.38 47.73 -11.86
C LEU A 20 -2.83 48.29 -11.80
N LEU A 21 -3.38 48.30 -10.61
CA LEU A 21 -4.40 49.31 -10.27
C LEU A 21 -4.11 49.86 -8.88
N SER A 22 -3.75 51.09 -8.90
CA SER A 22 -3.55 52.05 -7.84
C SER A 22 -4.83 52.31 -7.04
N CYS A 23 -4.72 52.38 -5.72
CA CYS A 23 -5.55 53.25 -4.90
C CYS A 23 -4.69 54.04 -3.92
N VAL A 24 -4.93 55.33 -4.00
CA VAL A 24 -4.27 56.44 -3.29
C VAL A 24 -4.69 56.47 -1.84
N GLY A 25 -3.74 56.65 -0.97
CA GLY A 25 -3.67 57.73 -0.01
C GLY A 25 -4.42 57.63 1.32
N CYS A 26 -3.69 57.66 2.39
CA CYS A 26 -3.79 58.72 3.43
C CYS A 26 -2.61 58.48 4.38
N GLY A 27 -1.77 59.47 4.52
CA GLY A 27 -0.64 59.44 5.42
C GLY A 27 -1.05 59.86 6.85
N GLU A 28 -0.34 59.25 7.79
CA GLU A 28 -0.17 59.82 9.14
C GLU A 28 1.29 59.81 9.54
N PRO A 29 1.74 60.74 10.41
CA PRO A 29 3.13 61.18 10.49
C PRO A 29 4.02 60.26 11.33
N ALA A 30 5.26 60.23 10.93
CA ALA A 30 6.35 59.49 11.59
C ALA A 30 6.61 60.02 13.02
N SER A 31 6.64 59.10 13.99
CA SER A 31 7.16 59.32 15.33
C SER A 31 8.71 59.27 15.31
N PRO A 32 9.38 60.11 16.10
CA PRO A 32 10.85 60.14 16.13
C PRO A 32 11.44 58.89 16.84
N PRO A 33 12.69 58.49 16.51
CA PRO A 33 13.33 57.33 17.10
C PRO A 33 13.64 57.53 18.60
N PRO A 34 13.57 56.48 19.40
CA PRO A 34 13.87 56.61 20.85
C PRO A 34 15.37 56.85 21.07
N VAL A 35 15.63 57.83 21.94
CA VAL A 35 16.98 58.18 22.42
C VAL A 35 17.55 57.02 23.24
N ALA A 36 18.75 56.56 22.89
CA ALA A 36 19.49 55.55 23.64
C ALA A 36 19.87 56.06 25.02
N PRO A 37 19.72 55.28 26.10
CA PRO A 37 20.19 55.69 27.41
C PRO A 37 21.72 55.62 27.47
N THR A 38 22.32 56.72 27.92
CA THR A 38 23.76 56.76 28.21
C THR A 38 24.10 55.85 29.37
N ILE A 39 24.80 54.76 29.11
CA ILE A 39 25.35 53.87 30.16
C ILE A 39 26.57 54.50 30.74
N LEU A 40 26.49 54.92 32.00
CA LEU A 40 27.62 55.26 32.83
C LEU A 40 28.51 53.99 33.02
N ALA A 41 29.72 54.07 32.53
CA ALA A 41 30.72 52.99 32.73
C ALA A 41 31.10 52.90 34.20
N THR A 42 30.58 51.87 34.88
CA THR A 42 31.11 51.47 36.18
C THR A 42 32.36 50.60 35.95
N ILE A 43 33.51 51.15 36.41
CA ILE A 43 34.78 50.43 36.33
C ILE A 43 34.71 49.29 37.36
N TYR A 44 34.61 48.07 36.88
CA TYR A 44 34.85 46.86 37.69
C TYR A 44 36.35 46.55 37.71
N PRO A 45 36.88 46.07 38.84
CA PRO A 45 38.28 45.65 38.89
C PRO A 45 38.48 44.39 38.03
N THR A 46 39.52 44.37 37.28
CA THR A 46 39.92 43.23 36.41
C THR A 46 39.98 41.95 37.25
N PRO A 47 39.23 40.88 36.92
CA PRO A 47 39.38 39.62 37.62
C PRO A 47 40.74 39.02 37.30
N THR A 48 41.46 38.62 38.34
CA THR A 48 42.68 37.81 38.27
C THR A 48 42.37 36.56 37.39
N PRO A 49 43.22 36.19 36.42
CA PRO A 49 42.95 35.00 35.62
C PRO A 49 42.87 33.76 36.51
N LEU A 50 41.69 33.17 36.61
CA LEU A 50 41.55 31.83 37.15
C LEU A 50 42.47 30.90 36.32
N ALA A 51 43.27 30.12 37.02
CA ALA A 51 44.04 29.08 36.39
C ALA A 51 43.13 28.23 35.49
N THR A 52 43.48 28.19 34.22
CA THR A 52 42.76 27.34 33.21
C THR A 52 42.81 25.91 33.74
N ALA A 53 41.69 25.42 34.22
CA ALA A 53 41.58 23.98 34.53
C ALA A 53 41.96 23.21 33.28
N THR A 54 43.00 22.42 33.35
CA THR A 54 43.35 21.45 32.31
C THR A 54 42.10 20.62 32.04
N PRO A 55 41.57 20.56 30.81
CA PRO A 55 40.38 19.76 30.53
C PRO A 55 40.70 18.32 30.96
N THR A 56 39.94 17.79 31.89
CA THR A 56 39.97 16.38 32.25
C THR A 56 39.84 15.62 30.95
N PRO A 57 40.76 14.70 30.60
CA PRO A 57 40.62 13.90 29.38
C PRO A 57 39.25 13.22 29.47
N GLN A 58 38.41 13.47 28.48
CA GLN A 58 37.18 12.70 28.35
C GLN A 58 37.57 11.22 28.23
N PRO A 59 36.92 10.30 28.98
CA PRO A 59 37.24 8.90 28.85
C PRO A 59 37.08 8.51 27.37
N THR A 60 38.10 7.83 26.83
CA THR A 60 38.10 7.30 25.46
C THR A 60 36.81 6.49 25.28
N PRO A 61 35.96 6.81 24.31
CA PRO A 61 34.73 6.07 24.12
C PRO A 61 35.03 4.59 23.87
N ASP A 62 34.36 3.70 24.57
CA ASP A 62 34.48 2.26 24.33
C ASP A 62 34.00 1.95 22.89
N LEU A 63 34.83 1.24 22.11
CA LEU A 63 34.52 0.84 20.73
C LEU A 63 33.24 0.05 20.62
N VAL A 64 32.86 -0.73 21.64
CA VAL A 64 31.60 -1.48 21.67
C VAL A 64 30.43 -0.52 21.72
N THR A 65 30.45 0.46 22.61
CA THR A 65 29.43 1.51 22.75
C THR A 65 29.28 2.33 21.45
N LEU A 66 30.42 2.77 20.85
CA LEU A 66 30.38 3.51 19.58
C LEU A 66 29.74 2.68 18.44
N ARG A 67 30.05 1.38 18.39
CA ARG A 67 29.48 0.46 17.39
C ARG A 67 27.99 0.27 17.58
N GLU A 68 27.53 0.09 18.80
CA GLU A 68 26.11 -0.04 19.12
C GLU A 68 25.33 1.23 18.78
N GLU A 69 25.84 2.40 19.15
CA GLU A 69 25.23 3.67 18.80
C GLU A 69 25.21 3.93 17.28
N ALA A 70 26.26 3.61 16.55
CA ALA A 70 26.32 3.75 15.11
C ALA A 70 25.30 2.82 14.42
N ASN A 71 25.21 1.57 14.84
CA ASN A 71 24.23 0.62 14.33
C ASN A 71 22.80 1.07 14.64
N ARG A 72 22.54 1.60 15.85
CA ARG A 72 21.22 2.13 16.23
C ARG A 72 20.83 3.35 15.39
N ALA A 73 21.76 4.29 15.17
CA ALA A 73 21.55 5.43 14.29
C ALA A 73 21.25 4.99 12.86
N ALA A 74 22.02 4.06 12.32
CA ALA A 74 21.77 3.50 10.97
C ALA A 74 20.42 2.77 10.89
N PHE A 75 20.03 2.06 11.95
CA PHE A 75 18.77 1.32 12.02
C PHE A 75 17.53 2.24 11.92
N ILE A 76 17.56 3.40 12.58
CA ILE A 76 16.48 4.38 12.47
C ILE A 76 16.59 5.29 11.25
N GLY A 77 17.66 5.14 10.44
CA GLY A 77 17.90 5.92 9.22
C GLY A 77 18.67 7.23 9.43
N ASP A 78 19.18 7.49 10.64
CA ASP A 78 20.08 8.63 10.92
C ASP A 78 21.51 8.31 10.46
N TYR A 79 21.67 8.27 9.13
CA TYR A 79 22.97 7.93 8.52
C TYR A 79 24.01 9.00 8.75
N VAL A 80 23.63 10.26 9.00
CA VAL A 80 24.59 11.32 9.32
C VAL A 80 25.32 11.00 10.62
N ARG A 81 24.58 10.63 11.66
CA ARG A 81 25.13 10.22 12.96
C ARG A 81 25.91 8.90 12.83
N ALA A 82 25.36 7.90 12.11
CA ALA A 82 26.01 6.62 11.92
C ALA A 82 27.40 6.77 11.25
N ILE A 83 27.49 7.61 10.22
CA ILE A 83 28.73 7.90 9.49
C ILE A 83 29.74 8.60 10.43
N ALA A 84 29.30 9.61 11.19
CA ALA A 84 30.20 10.32 12.12
C ALA A 84 30.79 9.37 13.17
N LEU A 85 29.96 8.52 13.78
CA LEU A 85 30.42 7.51 14.74
C LEU A 85 31.34 6.46 14.11
N GLY A 86 31.02 5.99 12.88
CA GLY A 86 31.91 5.08 12.14
C GLY A 86 33.27 5.66 11.79
N GLN A 87 33.33 6.95 11.44
CA GLN A 87 34.59 7.66 11.23
C GLN A 87 35.42 7.81 12.53
N GLU A 88 34.72 7.98 13.65
CA GLU A 88 35.36 8.01 14.95
C GLU A 88 35.95 6.64 15.34
N MET A 89 35.17 5.56 15.11
CA MET A 89 35.64 4.18 15.32
C MET A 89 36.95 3.88 14.57
N LEU A 90 37.08 4.37 13.32
CA LEU A 90 38.29 4.13 12.52
C LEU A 90 39.58 4.76 13.12
N LYS A 91 39.46 5.74 14.00
CA LYS A 91 40.62 6.35 14.69
C LYS A 91 41.23 5.42 15.76
N PHE A 92 40.43 4.46 16.24
CA PHE A 92 40.78 3.53 17.31
C PHE A 92 40.84 2.06 16.89
N ALA A 93 40.57 1.77 15.60
CA ALA A 93 40.39 0.41 15.13
C ALA A 93 41.71 -0.25 14.68
N GLU A 94 42.46 -0.86 15.62
CA GLU A 94 43.45 -1.90 15.26
C GLU A 94 42.71 -3.25 15.16
N GLY A 95 42.65 -3.87 13.96
CA GLY A 95 42.09 -5.21 13.73
C GLY A 95 40.61 -5.30 13.29
N THR A 96 39.79 -4.25 13.44
CA THR A 96 38.36 -4.25 12.98
C THR A 96 38.09 -3.25 11.85
N ALA A 97 39.16 -2.75 11.22
CA ALA A 97 39.07 -1.68 10.22
C ALA A 97 38.24 -2.08 8.98
N ALA A 98 38.33 -3.34 8.53
CA ALA A 98 37.64 -3.81 7.35
C ALA A 98 36.11 -3.82 7.54
N ASP A 99 35.55 -4.44 8.61
CA ASP A 99 34.11 -4.43 8.94
C ASP A 99 33.57 -3.00 9.10
N THR A 100 34.35 -2.13 9.80
CA THR A 100 33.91 -0.73 9.97
C THR A 100 33.89 0.03 8.64
N ARG A 101 34.86 -0.20 7.73
CA ARG A 101 34.87 0.42 6.40
C ARG A 101 33.74 -0.09 5.51
N LEU A 102 33.42 -1.39 5.56
CA LEU A 102 32.25 -1.96 4.85
C LEU A 102 30.96 -1.30 5.31
N LYS A 103 30.75 -1.19 6.63
CA LYS A 103 29.58 -0.49 7.19
C LYS A 103 29.55 0.99 6.83
N LEU A 104 30.68 1.67 6.87
CA LEU A 104 30.78 3.06 6.46
C LEU A 104 30.40 3.23 4.99
N GLY A 105 30.88 2.37 4.11
CA GLY A 105 30.51 2.34 2.70
C GLY A 105 29.00 2.16 2.52
N GLN A 106 28.39 1.24 3.26
CA GLN A 106 26.93 1.05 3.25
C GLN A 106 26.16 2.28 3.72
N TRP A 107 26.57 2.90 4.84
CA TRP A 107 25.92 4.08 5.39
C TRP A 107 26.06 5.29 4.47
N GLN A 108 27.22 5.45 3.82
CA GLN A 108 27.45 6.49 2.81
C GLN A 108 26.49 6.29 1.60
N LEU A 109 26.33 5.04 1.13
CA LEU A 109 25.38 4.71 0.06
C LEU A 109 23.95 4.99 0.48
N ALA A 110 23.56 4.59 1.68
CA ALA A 110 22.22 4.83 2.22
C ALA A 110 21.93 6.32 2.46
N ALA A 111 22.97 7.11 2.73
CA ALA A 111 22.90 8.58 2.82
C ALA A 111 22.86 9.28 1.46
N GLY A 112 23.04 8.56 0.35
CA GLY A 112 23.14 9.13 -1.00
C GLY A 112 24.54 9.66 -1.38
N ASN A 113 25.58 9.38 -0.57
CA ASN A 113 26.95 9.87 -0.72
C ASN A 113 27.82 8.86 -1.48
N ALA A 114 27.40 8.44 -2.69
CA ALA A 114 28.08 7.36 -3.43
C ALA A 114 29.57 7.59 -3.67
N ARG A 115 30.00 8.84 -3.93
CA ARG A 115 31.43 9.16 -4.09
C ARG A 115 32.23 8.95 -2.80
N ALA A 116 31.67 9.27 -1.65
CA ALA A 116 32.30 9.01 -0.35
C ALA A 116 32.38 7.50 -0.07
N ALA A 117 31.37 6.73 -0.49
CA ALA A 117 31.42 5.27 -0.43
C ALA A 117 32.58 4.70 -1.28
N VAL A 118 32.77 5.17 -2.52
CA VAL A 118 33.91 4.78 -3.36
C VAL A 118 35.25 5.08 -2.64
N ALA A 119 35.40 6.28 -2.07
CA ALA A 119 36.64 6.68 -1.39
C ALA A 119 37.01 5.78 -0.19
N VAL A 120 36.00 5.20 0.48
CA VAL A 120 36.19 4.28 1.61
C VAL A 120 36.42 2.84 1.16
N LEU A 121 35.72 2.39 0.10
CA LEU A 121 35.69 0.98 -0.31
C LEU A 121 36.81 0.62 -1.29
N GLN A 122 37.24 1.53 -2.17
CA GLN A 122 38.25 1.25 -3.17
C GLN A 122 39.63 0.90 -2.56
N PRO A 123 40.16 1.59 -1.52
CA PRO A 123 41.37 1.16 -0.86
C PRO A 123 41.22 -0.20 -0.16
N LEU A 124 40.00 -0.48 0.37
CA LEU A 124 39.72 -1.73 1.08
C LEU A 124 39.82 -2.95 0.17
N THR A 125 39.41 -2.88 -1.10
CA THR A 125 39.53 -3.99 -2.03
C THR A 125 40.99 -4.33 -2.31
N ALA A 126 41.89 -3.36 -2.38
CA ALA A 126 43.29 -3.60 -2.57
C ALA A 126 44.00 -4.16 -1.30
N GLU A 127 43.52 -3.81 -0.11
CA GLU A 127 44.06 -4.34 1.15
C GLU A 127 43.62 -5.79 1.43
N LEU A 128 42.42 -6.16 0.96
CA LEU A 128 41.85 -7.50 1.15
C LEU A 128 42.29 -8.51 0.07
N ASP A 129 42.95 -8.05 -1.00
CA ASP A 129 43.43 -8.92 -2.07
C ASP A 129 44.45 -9.93 -1.51
N GLY A 130 44.06 -11.23 -1.59
CA GLY A 130 44.87 -12.34 -1.01
C GLY A 130 44.54 -12.71 0.44
N ASN A 131 43.67 -11.98 1.15
CA ASN A 131 43.26 -12.25 2.52
C ASN A 131 41.74 -11.95 2.70
N GLY A 132 40.92 -12.97 2.95
CA GLY A 132 39.50 -12.77 3.30
C GLY A 132 38.58 -12.72 2.10
N GLU A 133 38.35 -13.86 1.41
CA GLU A 133 37.53 -13.97 0.19
C GLU A 133 36.11 -13.42 0.35
N SER A 134 35.48 -13.61 1.51
CA SER A 134 34.13 -13.15 1.76
C SER A 134 34.04 -11.63 1.89
N GLU A 135 34.92 -11.00 2.66
CA GLU A 135 34.97 -9.55 2.83
C GLU A 135 35.42 -8.85 1.54
N LEU A 136 36.29 -9.48 0.76
CA LEU A 136 36.68 -9.00 -0.57
C LEU A 136 35.48 -8.98 -1.53
N ALA A 137 34.69 -10.06 -1.59
CA ALA A 137 33.48 -10.12 -2.38
C ALA A 137 32.48 -9.04 -1.97
N ASP A 138 32.25 -8.85 -0.66
CA ASP A 138 31.38 -7.82 -0.12
C ASP A 138 31.85 -6.39 -0.48
N ALA A 139 33.14 -6.13 -0.40
CA ALA A 139 33.73 -4.85 -0.78
C ALA A 139 33.52 -4.55 -2.27
N HIS A 140 33.73 -5.54 -3.14
CA HIS A 140 33.50 -5.41 -4.57
C HIS A 140 32.03 -5.20 -4.91
N ILE A 141 31.08 -5.86 -4.23
CA ILE A 141 29.64 -5.64 -4.41
C ILE A 141 29.25 -4.21 -4.05
N LEU A 142 29.69 -3.74 -2.88
CA LEU A 142 29.37 -2.38 -2.42
C LEU A 142 30.03 -1.31 -3.31
N LEU A 143 31.25 -1.54 -3.75
CA LEU A 143 31.97 -0.67 -4.68
C LEU A 143 31.26 -0.61 -6.04
N GLY A 144 30.85 -1.77 -6.59
CA GLY A 144 30.04 -1.85 -7.80
C GLY A 144 28.74 -1.05 -7.69
N ARG A 145 28.03 -1.19 -6.56
CA ARG A 145 26.82 -0.39 -6.26
C ARG A 145 27.12 1.11 -6.20
N ALA A 146 28.25 1.50 -5.57
CA ALA A 146 28.65 2.90 -5.48
C ALA A 146 28.90 3.51 -6.86
N TYR A 147 29.62 2.80 -7.73
CA TYR A 147 29.84 3.22 -9.12
C TYR A 147 28.53 3.27 -9.92
N ALA A 148 27.66 2.25 -9.81
CA ALA A 148 26.37 2.28 -10.45
C ALA A 148 25.54 3.51 -10.06
N THR A 149 25.58 3.87 -8.76
CA THR A 149 24.87 5.06 -8.23
C THR A 149 25.47 6.38 -8.78
N THR A 150 26.77 6.43 -9.07
CA THR A 150 27.40 7.60 -9.69
C THR A 150 27.22 7.66 -11.22
N GLY A 151 26.66 6.62 -11.83
CA GLY A 151 26.48 6.49 -13.28
C GLY A 151 27.70 5.93 -14.01
N ASP A 152 28.73 5.48 -13.32
CA ASP A 152 29.89 4.80 -13.92
C ASP A 152 29.59 3.29 -14.09
N SER A 153 28.88 2.98 -15.17
CA SER A 153 28.49 1.60 -15.47
C SER A 153 29.66 0.67 -15.73
N ARG A 154 30.78 1.18 -16.29
CA ARG A 154 31.98 0.35 -16.55
C ARG A 154 32.61 -0.13 -15.25
N SER A 155 32.89 0.81 -14.32
CA SER A 155 33.49 0.48 -13.04
C SER A 155 32.52 -0.35 -12.17
N ALA A 156 31.20 -0.11 -12.28
CA ALA A 156 30.19 -0.94 -11.64
C ALA A 156 30.24 -2.40 -12.13
N GLY A 157 30.29 -2.60 -13.45
CA GLY A 157 30.42 -3.94 -14.06
C GLY A 157 31.70 -4.65 -13.62
N ALA A 158 32.84 -3.95 -13.63
CA ALA A 158 34.11 -4.50 -13.15
C ALA A 158 34.01 -4.93 -11.66
N GLY A 159 33.39 -4.13 -10.80
CA GLY A 159 33.16 -4.46 -9.39
C GLY A 159 32.30 -5.73 -9.22
N TYR A 160 31.19 -5.83 -9.95
CA TYR A 160 30.31 -7.01 -9.87
C TYR A 160 30.98 -8.27 -10.45
N ALA A 161 31.77 -8.15 -11.54
CA ALA A 161 32.55 -9.27 -12.09
C ALA A 161 33.63 -9.73 -11.10
N ALA A 162 34.34 -8.82 -10.44
CA ALA A 162 35.31 -9.15 -9.39
C ALA A 162 34.65 -9.87 -8.20
N ALA A 163 33.46 -9.44 -7.80
CA ALA A 163 32.69 -10.13 -6.77
C ALA A 163 32.32 -11.57 -7.16
N LEU A 164 31.91 -11.81 -8.42
CA LEU A 164 31.69 -13.16 -8.94
C LEU A 164 32.94 -14.02 -8.90
N ALA A 165 34.10 -13.46 -9.30
CA ALA A 165 35.39 -14.13 -9.27
C ALA A 165 35.84 -14.48 -7.83
N ALA A 166 35.48 -13.64 -6.85
CA ALA A 166 35.68 -13.90 -5.43
C ALA A 166 34.64 -14.84 -4.78
N GLY A 167 33.79 -15.51 -5.59
CA GLY A 167 32.85 -16.51 -5.10
C GLY A 167 31.63 -15.97 -4.34
N ALA A 168 31.15 -14.76 -4.66
CA ALA A 168 30.01 -14.15 -4.01
C ALA A 168 28.76 -15.04 -4.05
N VAL A 169 28.14 -15.29 -2.90
CA VAL A 169 26.97 -16.16 -2.76
C VAL A 169 25.71 -15.60 -3.45
N ILE A 170 25.67 -14.31 -3.76
CA ILE A 170 24.56 -13.64 -4.44
C ILE A 170 24.70 -13.65 -5.98
N SER A 171 25.40 -14.61 -6.54
CA SER A 171 25.67 -14.72 -7.97
C SER A 171 24.47 -14.47 -8.89
N PRO A 172 23.24 -14.99 -8.64
CA PRO A 172 22.08 -14.72 -9.50
C PRO A 172 21.70 -13.21 -9.56
N TRP A 173 21.94 -12.47 -8.49
CA TRP A 173 21.70 -11.04 -8.45
C TRP A 173 22.81 -10.25 -9.15
N LEU A 174 24.06 -10.66 -8.98
CA LEU A 174 25.16 -10.05 -9.73
C LEU A 174 24.99 -10.22 -11.24
N HIS A 175 24.58 -11.41 -11.68
CA HIS A 175 24.25 -11.65 -13.09
C HIS A 175 23.07 -10.78 -13.55
N LEU A 176 22.03 -10.58 -12.73
CA LEU A 176 20.95 -9.67 -13.07
C LEU A 176 21.45 -8.23 -13.30
N TRP A 177 22.30 -7.71 -12.40
CA TRP A 177 22.84 -6.36 -12.49
C TRP A 177 23.83 -6.19 -13.64
N LEU A 178 24.68 -7.21 -13.91
CA LEU A 178 25.56 -7.23 -15.07
C LEU A 178 24.75 -7.24 -16.37
N GLY A 179 23.70 -8.04 -16.44
CA GLY A 179 22.79 -8.03 -17.58
C GLY A 179 22.15 -6.65 -17.83
N ASP A 180 21.77 -5.93 -16.77
CA ASP A 180 21.27 -4.55 -16.91
C ASP A 180 22.36 -3.60 -17.44
N ILE A 181 23.60 -3.76 -17.02
CA ILE A 181 24.74 -2.97 -17.50
C ILE A 181 25.01 -3.27 -18.98
N SER A 182 25.12 -4.56 -19.36
CA SER A 182 25.36 -4.96 -20.74
C SER A 182 24.23 -4.55 -21.68
N LEU A 183 22.97 -4.66 -21.22
CA LEU A 183 21.82 -4.19 -22.02
C LEU A 183 21.88 -2.70 -22.30
N ASN A 184 22.23 -1.90 -21.30
CA ASN A 184 22.37 -0.45 -21.43
C ASN A 184 23.59 -0.06 -22.28
N ALA A 185 24.62 -0.89 -22.34
CA ALA A 185 25.78 -0.70 -23.20
C ALA A 185 25.53 -1.14 -24.65
N GLY A 186 24.42 -1.85 -24.91
CA GLY A 186 24.10 -2.42 -26.22
C GLY A 186 24.81 -3.75 -26.48
N GLU A 187 25.42 -4.36 -25.47
CA GLU A 187 26.09 -5.67 -25.51
C GLU A 187 25.03 -6.77 -25.33
N LEU A 188 24.20 -6.97 -26.38
CA LEU A 188 22.94 -7.73 -26.27
C LEU A 188 23.16 -9.22 -26.01
N ALA A 189 24.21 -9.82 -26.55
CA ALA A 189 24.53 -11.23 -26.32
C ALA A 189 24.96 -11.47 -24.86
N ASP A 190 25.83 -10.61 -24.33
CA ASP A 190 26.28 -10.66 -22.95
C ASP A 190 25.11 -10.40 -21.97
N ALA A 191 24.24 -9.46 -22.32
CA ALA A 191 23.03 -9.19 -21.56
C ALA A 191 22.11 -10.44 -21.48
N ALA A 192 21.88 -11.12 -22.59
CA ALA A 192 21.06 -12.34 -22.62
C ALA A 192 21.71 -13.48 -21.81
N GLU A 193 23.04 -13.69 -21.94
CA GLU A 193 23.76 -14.67 -21.15
C GLU A 193 23.65 -14.40 -19.65
N HIS A 194 23.86 -13.15 -19.24
CA HIS A 194 23.75 -12.75 -17.84
C HIS A 194 22.33 -12.91 -17.32
N TYR A 195 21.30 -12.50 -18.05
CA TYR A 195 19.90 -12.70 -17.63
C TYR A 195 19.55 -14.19 -17.56
N GLN A 196 20.04 -15.03 -18.48
CA GLN A 196 19.85 -16.48 -18.41
C GLN A 196 20.45 -17.06 -17.14
N ARG A 197 21.70 -16.71 -16.81
CA ARG A 197 22.36 -17.14 -15.56
C ARG A 197 21.68 -16.57 -14.31
N SER A 198 21.04 -15.42 -14.41
CA SER A 198 20.29 -14.84 -13.29
C SER A 198 19.05 -15.66 -12.92
N LEU A 199 18.55 -16.52 -13.82
CA LEU A 199 17.42 -17.42 -13.57
C LEU A 199 17.80 -18.60 -12.65
N ASP A 200 19.09 -18.87 -12.47
CA ASP A 200 19.55 -19.94 -11.59
C ASP A 200 19.30 -19.56 -10.13
N GLY A 201 18.34 -20.27 -9.52
CA GLY A 201 17.99 -20.03 -8.11
C GLY A 201 17.16 -18.77 -7.83
N VAL A 202 16.27 -18.36 -8.75
CA VAL A 202 15.31 -17.28 -8.48
C VAL A 202 14.47 -17.55 -7.23
N PRO A 203 14.27 -16.54 -6.37
CA PRO A 203 13.59 -16.74 -5.10
C PRO A 203 12.08 -16.95 -5.24
N THR A 204 11.43 -16.27 -6.19
CA THR A 204 9.97 -16.28 -6.36
C THR A 204 9.57 -16.33 -7.83
N VAL A 205 8.33 -16.77 -8.12
CA VAL A 205 7.77 -16.77 -9.48
C VAL A 205 7.71 -15.35 -10.07
N ALA A 206 7.45 -14.34 -9.23
CA ALA A 206 7.44 -12.95 -9.67
C ALA A 206 8.83 -12.49 -10.16
N GLN A 207 9.89 -12.86 -9.45
CA GLN A 207 11.26 -12.59 -9.87
C GLN A 207 11.66 -13.37 -11.12
N GLU A 208 11.22 -14.63 -11.24
CA GLU A 208 11.41 -15.39 -12.46
C GLU A 208 10.82 -14.66 -13.67
N PHE A 209 9.57 -14.25 -13.57
CA PHE A 209 8.90 -13.54 -14.66
C PHE A 209 9.60 -12.21 -15.00
N ALA A 210 9.98 -11.43 -14.01
CA ALA A 210 10.71 -10.19 -14.24
C ALA A 210 12.05 -10.40 -14.97
N ARG A 211 12.80 -11.45 -14.62
CA ARG A 211 14.07 -11.77 -15.28
C ARG A 211 13.86 -12.34 -16.68
N ARG A 212 12.81 -13.16 -16.90
CA ARG A 212 12.42 -13.65 -18.24
C ARG A 212 11.99 -12.51 -19.17
N GLU A 213 11.31 -11.49 -18.67
CA GLU A 213 10.99 -10.30 -19.47
C GLU A 213 12.24 -9.55 -19.92
N LYS A 214 13.23 -9.39 -19.05
CA LYS A 214 14.51 -8.78 -19.41
C LYS A 214 15.28 -9.63 -20.43
N LEU A 215 15.28 -10.96 -20.26
CA LEU A 215 15.88 -11.89 -21.20
C LEU A 215 15.18 -11.81 -22.58
N ALA A 216 13.84 -11.81 -22.60
CA ALA A 216 13.07 -11.67 -23.81
C ALA A 216 13.38 -10.34 -24.54
N LEU A 217 13.50 -9.24 -23.78
CA LEU A 217 13.89 -7.94 -24.33
C LEU A 217 15.29 -7.96 -24.93
N ALA A 218 16.28 -8.57 -24.28
CA ALA A 218 17.63 -8.70 -24.79
C ALA A 218 17.65 -9.50 -26.11
N HIS A 219 16.97 -10.64 -26.19
CA HIS A 219 16.80 -11.41 -27.42
C HIS A 219 16.08 -10.65 -28.52
N GLN A 220 15.00 -9.94 -28.17
CA GLN A 220 14.25 -9.11 -29.13
C GLN A 220 15.13 -8.03 -29.74
N LEU A 221 15.92 -7.32 -28.95
CA LEU A 221 16.83 -6.28 -29.41
C LEU A 221 17.98 -6.86 -30.26
N ALA A 222 18.43 -8.08 -29.95
CA ALA A 222 19.43 -8.82 -30.73
C ALA A 222 18.88 -9.38 -32.05
N GLY A 223 17.55 -9.34 -32.27
CA GLY A 223 16.90 -9.92 -33.45
C GLY A 223 16.62 -11.43 -33.32
N ASP A 224 16.91 -12.03 -32.18
CA ASP A 224 16.57 -13.44 -31.88
C ASP A 224 15.12 -13.53 -31.39
N TYR A 225 14.20 -13.33 -32.32
CA TYR A 225 12.77 -13.33 -32.03
C TYR A 225 12.27 -14.68 -31.54
N SER A 226 12.94 -15.78 -31.94
CA SER A 226 12.55 -17.13 -31.52
C SER A 226 12.71 -17.33 -30.00
N ALA A 227 13.87 -16.95 -29.49
CA ALA A 227 14.14 -17.01 -28.07
C ALA A 227 13.28 -16.05 -27.26
N ALA A 228 13.02 -14.82 -27.78
CA ALA A 228 12.13 -13.87 -27.14
C ALA A 228 10.69 -14.40 -27.02
N ILE A 229 10.14 -15.02 -28.07
CA ILE A 229 8.82 -15.65 -28.09
C ILE A 229 8.73 -16.73 -27.02
N GLU A 230 9.72 -17.61 -26.93
CA GLU A 230 9.77 -18.69 -25.93
C GLU A 230 9.66 -18.16 -24.50
N GLN A 231 10.37 -17.06 -24.17
CA GLN A 231 10.31 -16.49 -22.84
C GLN A 231 8.91 -15.93 -22.52
N TYR A 232 8.29 -15.19 -23.44
CA TYR A 232 6.93 -14.66 -23.22
C TYR A 232 5.87 -15.78 -23.14
N GLU A 233 5.98 -16.84 -23.96
CA GLU A 233 5.09 -17.99 -23.85
C GLU A 233 5.24 -18.73 -22.52
N THR A 234 6.47 -18.88 -22.04
CA THR A 234 6.75 -19.47 -20.72
C THR A 234 6.09 -18.68 -19.59
N ILE A 235 6.14 -17.34 -19.66
CA ILE A 235 5.44 -16.47 -18.71
C ILE A 235 3.92 -16.68 -18.80
N LEU A 236 3.36 -16.63 -20.03
CA LEU A 236 1.90 -16.73 -20.24
C LEU A 236 1.31 -18.07 -19.82
N ALA A 237 2.08 -19.15 -19.90
CA ALA A 237 1.66 -20.47 -19.45
C ALA A 237 1.36 -20.53 -17.95
N ARG A 238 1.99 -19.67 -17.15
CA ARG A 238 1.90 -19.67 -15.67
C ARG A 238 1.32 -18.40 -15.06
N ALA A 239 1.30 -17.30 -15.80
CA ALA A 239 0.78 -16.02 -15.33
C ALA A 239 -0.74 -16.09 -15.13
N GLN A 240 -1.24 -15.61 -13.99
CA GLN A 240 -2.66 -15.69 -13.62
C GLN A 240 -3.37 -14.34 -13.60
N LEU A 241 -2.64 -13.26 -13.30
CA LEU A 241 -3.24 -11.92 -13.18
C LEU A 241 -3.67 -11.38 -14.55
N PRO A 242 -4.96 -11.06 -14.77
CA PRO A 242 -5.47 -10.67 -16.10
C PRO A 242 -4.75 -9.47 -16.70
N ALA A 243 -4.48 -8.43 -15.92
CA ALA A 243 -3.78 -7.23 -16.42
C ALA A 243 -2.33 -7.53 -16.83
N TYR A 244 -1.64 -8.38 -16.07
CA TYR A 244 -0.28 -8.81 -16.38
C TYR A 244 -0.26 -9.67 -17.65
N ARG A 245 -1.18 -10.63 -17.77
CA ARG A 245 -1.35 -11.44 -18.98
C ARG A 245 -1.60 -10.58 -20.21
N ALA A 246 -2.47 -9.57 -20.09
CA ALA A 246 -2.76 -8.64 -21.19
C ALA A 246 -1.49 -7.90 -21.65
N ARG A 247 -0.64 -7.46 -20.71
CA ARG A 247 0.63 -6.82 -21.03
C ARG A 247 1.59 -7.76 -21.75
N ILE A 248 1.81 -8.96 -21.24
CA ILE A 248 2.71 -9.94 -21.83
C ILE A 248 2.17 -10.42 -23.21
N THR A 249 0.85 -10.60 -23.35
CA THR A 249 0.25 -10.92 -24.66
C THR A 249 0.50 -9.84 -25.69
N TRP A 250 0.45 -8.58 -25.30
CA TRP A 250 0.79 -7.47 -26.18
C TRP A 250 2.26 -7.48 -26.59
N GLU A 251 3.21 -7.67 -25.65
CA GLU A 251 4.64 -7.79 -25.95
C GLU A 251 4.93 -8.97 -26.90
N LEU A 252 4.33 -10.13 -26.63
CA LEU A 252 4.44 -11.29 -27.52
C LEU A 252 3.90 -10.98 -28.92
N ALA A 253 2.76 -10.30 -29.03
CA ALA A 253 2.21 -9.93 -30.33
C ALA A 253 3.13 -9.00 -31.13
N GLN A 254 3.82 -8.07 -30.47
CA GLN A 254 4.80 -7.19 -31.09
C GLN A 254 6.02 -7.97 -31.61
N VAL A 255 6.54 -8.91 -30.81
CA VAL A 255 7.68 -9.76 -31.22
C VAL A 255 7.30 -10.68 -32.39
N LEU A 256 6.11 -11.28 -32.36
CA LEU A 256 5.58 -12.07 -33.47
C LEU A 256 5.44 -11.25 -34.75
N GLN A 257 5.01 -10.02 -34.65
CA GLN A 257 4.93 -9.11 -35.80
C GLN A 257 6.33 -8.80 -36.35
N ALA A 258 7.31 -8.51 -35.48
CA ALA A 258 8.69 -8.24 -35.86
C ALA A 258 9.37 -9.47 -36.52
N SER A 259 9.02 -10.69 -36.08
CA SER A 259 9.53 -11.97 -36.62
C SER A 259 8.88 -12.39 -37.94
N GLY A 260 7.90 -11.60 -38.45
CA GLY A 260 7.14 -11.93 -39.65
C GLY A 260 5.95 -12.88 -39.45
N GLN A 261 5.67 -13.32 -38.22
CA GLN A 261 4.51 -14.19 -37.88
C GLN A 261 3.24 -13.33 -37.72
N VAL A 262 2.94 -12.47 -38.70
CA VAL A 262 1.91 -11.43 -38.63
C VAL A 262 0.51 -12.01 -38.37
N GLY A 263 0.17 -13.15 -38.98
CA GLY A 263 -1.13 -13.78 -38.75
C GLY A 263 -1.37 -14.19 -37.30
N ARG A 264 -0.35 -14.75 -36.64
CA ARG A 264 -0.40 -15.16 -35.23
C ARG A 264 -0.46 -13.92 -34.31
N ALA A 265 0.27 -12.86 -34.66
CA ALA A 265 0.23 -11.58 -33.94
C ALA A 265 -1.19 -10.99 -33.94
N HIS A 266 -1.84 -10.95 -35.12
CA HIS A 266 -3.21 -10.43 -35.24
C HIS A 266 -4.21 -11.28 -34.46
N GLN A 267 -4.09 -12.63 -34.48
CA GLN A 267 -4.95 -13.50 -33.67
C GLN A 267 -4.84 -13.19 -32.19
N LEU A 268 -3.63 -13.01 -31.65
CA LEU A 268 -3.42 -12.62 -30.24
C LEU A 268 -3.98 -11.24 -29.94
N MET A 269 -3.86 -10.27 -30.86
CA MET A 269 -4.41 -8.94 -30.68
C MET A 269 -5.94 -8.97 -30.63
N HIS A 270 -6.60 -9.76 -31.47
CA HIS A 270 -8.05 -9.95 -31.39
C HIS A 270 -8.48 -10.60 -30.08
N ALA A 271 -7.81 -11.67 -29.65
CA ALA A 271 -8.08 -12.33 -28.39
C ALA A 271 -7.88 -11.38 -27.18
N LEU A 272 -6.88 -10.50 -27.23
CA LEU A 272 -6.62 -9.50 -26.21
C LEU A 272 -7.74 -8.46 -26.09
N ILE A 273 -8.29 -7.99 -27.23
CA ILE A 273 -9.41 -7.05 -27.28
C ILE A 273 -10.65 -7.66 -26.61
N GLU A 274 -10.92 -8.94 -26.84
CA GLU A 274 -12.07 -9.66 -26.29
C GLU A 274 -11.88 -9.97 -24.78
N ALA A 275 -10.71 -10.49 -24.41
CA ALA A 275 -10.46 -10.98 -23.07
C ALA A 275 -10.21 -9.85 -22.05
N ALA A 276 -9.65 -8.72 -22.48
CA ALA A 276 -9.19 -7.68 -21.57
C ALA A 276 -9.51 -6.24 -22.04
N PRO A 277 -10.77 -5.92 -22.37
CA PRO A 277 -11.16 -4.64 -23.00
C PRO A 277 -10.86 -3.41 -22.14
N LYS A 278 -10.67 -3.58 -20.83
CA LYS A 278 -10.38 -2.49 -19.88
C LYS A 278 -8.90 -2.12 -19.83
N THR A 279 -8.03 -2.85 -20.53
CA THR A 279 -6.58 -2.63 -20.49
C THR A 279 -6.10 -1.68 -21.57
N PRO A 280 -5.07 -0.85 -21.31
CA PRO A 280 -4.44 -0.02 -22.35
C PRO A 280 -3.93 -0.84 -23.53
N GLN A 281 -3.48 -2.07 -23.28
CA GLN A 281 -2.98 -3.00 -24.30
C GLN A 281 -4.08 -3.42 -25.29
N ALA A 282 -5.31 -3.60 -24.85
CA ALA A 282 -6.44 -3.87 -25.75
C ALA A 282 -6.69 -2.68 -26.71
N LEU A 283 -6.54 -1.44 -26.23
CA LEU A 283 -6.65 -0.26 -27.09
C LEU A 283 -5.48 -0.15 -28.07
N GLN A 284 -4.27 -0.48 -27.64
CA GLN A 284 -3.09 -0.54 -28.50
C GLN A 284 -3.27 -1.60 -29.60
N ALA A 285 -3.73 -2.81 -29.21
CA ALA A 285 -4.01 -3.91 -30.13
C ALA A 285 -5.07 -3.54 -31.17
N ALA A 286 -6.18 -2.92 -30.76
CA ALA A 286 -7.23 -2.48 -31.68
C ALA A 286 -6.71 -1.45 -32.69
N ARG A 287 -5.93 -0.47 -32.24
CA ARG A 287 -5.29 0.51 -33.10
C ARG A 287 -4.28 -0.11 -34.08
N ALA A 288 -3.47 -1.05 -33.60
CA ALA A 288 -2.49 -1.75 -34.42
C ALA A 288 -3.17 -2.56 -35.55
N LEU A 289 -4.24 -3.29 -35.24
CA LEU A 289 -5.03 -4.02 -36.22
C LEU A 289 -5.67 -3.09 -37.26
N LEU A 290 -6.29 -1.99 -36.84
CA LEU A 290 -6.88 -1.00 -37.75
C LEU A 290 -5.82 -0.35 -38.67
N ASN A 291 -4.66 -0.03 -38.13
CA ASN A 291 -3.53 0.51 -38.92
C ASN A 291 -3.00 -0.49 -39.95
N ALA A 292 -3.07 -1.79 -39.64
CA ALA A 292 -2.73 -2.89 -40.54
C ALA A 292 -3.86 -3.24 -41.53
N GLY A 293 -4.95 -2.47 -41.57
CA GLY A 293 -6.08 -2.73 -42.44
C GLY A 293 -6.95 -3.92 -42.04
N GLN A 294 -6.76 -4.44 -40.83
CA GLN A 294 -7.55 -5.54 -40.28
C GLN A 294 -8.88 -5.04 -39.76
N ALA A 295 -9.93 -5.86 -39.91
CA ALA A 295 -11.24 -5.53 -39.39
C ALA A 295 -11.27 -5.73 -37.87
N VAL A 296 -11.73 -4.70 -37.15
CA VAL A 296 -12.06 -4.77 -35.72
C VAL A 296 -13.55 -4.47 -35.60
N ASP A 297 -14.27 -5.29 -34.82
CA ASP A 297 -15.69 -5.03 -34.57
C ASP A 297 -15.88 -3.64 -33.93
N ASP A 298 -16.72 -2.81 -34.53
CA ASP A 298 -16.92 -1.40 -34.12
C ASP A 298 -17.53 -1.30 -32.71
N LEU A 299 -18.36 -2.26 -32.24
CA LEU A 299 -18.87 -2.27 -30.89
C LEU A 299 -17.74 -2.58 -29.90
N GLN A 300 -16.96 -3.63 -30.16
CA GLN A 300 -15.82 -3.99 -29.30
C GLN A 300 -14.78 -2.85 -29.24
N TYR A 301 -14.45 -2.23 -30.37
CA TYR A 301 -13.56 -1.08 -30.40
C TYR A 301 -14.10 0.10 -29.59
N GLY A 302 -15.42 0.35 -29.68
CA GLY A 302 -16.10 1.38 -28.88
C GLY A 302 -16.02 1.09 -27.39
N ILE A 303 -16.23 -0.17 -26.98
CA ILE A 303 -16.13 -0.61 -25.57
C ILE A 303 -14.69 -0.42 -25.05
N VAL A 304 -13.70 -0.88 -25.80
CA VAL A 304 -12.29 -0.72 -25.44
C VAL A 304 -11.92 0.77 -25.33
N ALA A 305 -12.32 1.59 -26.29
CA ALA A 305 -12.07 3.03 -26.29
C ALA A 305 -12.75 3.73 -25.10
N TYR A 306 -13.99 3.35 -24.76
CA TYR A 306 -14.70 3.85 -23.59
C TYR A 306 -13.96 3.56 -22.29
N HIS A 307 -13.57 2.31 -22.07
CA HIS A 307 -12.87 1.92 -20.85
C HIS A 307 -11.49 2.59 -20.69
N ASN A 308 -10.86 2.95 -21.80
CA ASN A 308 -9.54 3.60 -21.84
C ASN A 308 -9.63 5.14 -21.98
N GLY A 309 -10.80 5.75 -21.69
CA GLY A 309 -10.97 7.20 -21.65
C GLY A 309 -10.97 7.89 -23.03
N SER A 310 -10.94 7.14 -24.14
CA SER A 310 -11.00 7.67 -25.51
C SER A 310 -12.43 7.89 -25.97
N HIS A 311 -13.19 8.72 -25.23
CA HIS A 311 -14.65 8.83 -25.36
C HIS A 311 -15.14 9.35 -26.72
N VAL A 312 -14.37 10.22 -27.39
CA VAL A 312 -14.70 10.69 -28.76
C VAL A 312 -14.58 9.53 -29.75
N VAL A 313 -13.51 8.74 -29.65
CA VAL A 313 -13.29 7.55 -30.50
C VAL A 313 -14.38 6.51 -30.25
N ALA A 314 -14.74 6.29 -28.98
CA ALA A 314 -15.83 5.37 -28.60
C ALA A 314 -17.17 5.79 -29.24
N ARG A 315 -17.53 7.09 -29.17
CA ARG A 315 -18.75 7.62 -29.81
C ARG A 315 -18.78 7.32 -31.30
N GLU A 316 -17.69 7.61 -32.01
CA GLU A 316 -17.60 7.37 -33.44
C GLU A 316 -17.70 5.89 -33.79
N ALA A 317 -17.06 5.02 -33.00
CA ALA A 317 -17.14 3.57 -33.18
C ALA A 317 -18.56 3.07 -32.95
N PHE A 318 -19.25 3.49 -31.90
CA PHE A 318 -20.66 3.13 -31.65
C PHE A 318 -21.58 3.62 -32.76
N GLN A 319 -21.38 4.83 -33.29
CA GLN A 319 -22.14 5.33 -34.42
C GLN A 319 -21.91 4.51 -35.70
N ARG A 320 -20.66 4.08 -35.95
CA ARG A 320 -20.37 3.19 -37.11
C ARG A 320 -21.00 1.83 -36.92
N ALA A 321 -20.95 1.25 -35.69
CA ALA A 321 -21.57 -0.04 -35.38
C ALA A 321 -23.05 -0.05 -35.71
N ILE A 322 -23.82 0.97 -35.28
CA ILE A 322 -25.25 1.11 -35.60
C ILE A 322 -25.51 1.28 -37.10
N ARG A 323 -24.67 2.06 -37.81
CA ARG A 323 -24.84 2.27 -39.28
C ARG A 323 -24.57 1.00 -40.08
N ARG A 324 -23.57 0.20 -39.69
CA ARG A 324 -23.20 -1.05 -40.38
C ARG A 324 -24.17 -2.17 -40.10
N ASP A 325 -24.63 -2.29 -38.88
CA ASP A 325 -25.59 -3.34 -38.47
C ASP A 325 -26.64 -2.76 -37.51
N PRO A 326 -27.77 -2.26 -38.08
CA PRO A 326 -28.89 -1.74 -37.29
C PRO A 326 -29.52 -2.79 -36.35
N SER A 327 -29.34 -4.10 -36.59
CA SER A 327 -29.91 -5.14 -35.74
C SER A 327 -29.21 -5.17 -34.34
N ARG A 328 -27.96 -4.75 -34.26
CA ARG A 328 -27.17 -4.63 -33.01
C ARG A 328 -27.37 -3.29 -32.30
N ALA A 329 -28.28 -2.45 -32.80
CA ALA A 329 -28.46 -1.11 -32.24
C ALA A 329 -28.74 -1.12 -30.72
N ASN A 330 -29.44 -2.14 -30.20
CA ASN A 330 -29.77 -2.23 -28.78
C ASN A 330 -28.54 -2.47 -27.90
N ASP A 331 -27.63 -3.35 -28.33
CA ASP A 331 -26.39 -3.62 -27.63
C ASP A 331 -25.47 -2.39 -27.61
N VAL A 332 -25.43 -1.68 -28.72
CA VAL A 332 -24.59 -0.48 -28.88
C VAL A 332 -25.13 0.71 -28.10
N ARG A 333 -26.46 0.93 -28.06
CA ARG A 333 -27.07 2.09 -27.38
C ARG A 333 -26.79 2.14 -25.90
N TYR A 334 -26.73 1.00 -25.23
CA TYR A 334 -26.37 0.93 -23.80
C TYR A 334 -24.97 1.52 -23.56
N TRP A 335 -23.97 1.04 -24.31
CA TRP A 335 -22.62 1.53 -24.20
C TRP A 335 -22.45 2.98 -24.68
N ALA A 336 -23.19 3.37 -25.70
CA ALA A 336 -23.22 4.75 -26.18
C ALA A 336 -23.79 5.69 -25.09
N ALA A 337 -24.83 5.28 -24.36
CA ALA A 337 -25.39 6.05 -23.25
C ALA A 337 -24.36 6.26 -22.15
N LEU A 338 -23.65 5.22 -21.72
CA LEU A 338 -22.58 5.33 -20.72
C LEU A 338 -21.48 6.30 -21.20
N ASN A 339 -21.13 6.22 -22.50
CA ASN A 339 -20.11 7.10 -23.08
C ASN A 339 -20.57 8.56 -23.17
N TYR A 340 -21.84 8.82 -23.49
CA TYR A 340 -22.39 10.18 -23.50
C TYR A 340 -22.33 10.86 -22.15
N ILE A 341 -22.49 10.11 -21.05
CA ILE A 341 -22.29 10.65 -19.69
C ILE A 341 -20.84 11.12 -19.49
N LYS A 342 -19.88 10.34 -19.96
CA LYS A 342 -18.46 10.75 -19.90
C LYS A 342 -18.15 11.97 -20.74
N LEU A 343 -18.91 12.18 -21.79
CA LEU A 343 -18.83 13.37 -22.67
C LEU A 343 -19.66 14.56 -22.13
N GLY A 344 -20.34 14.43 -21.00
CA GLY A 344 -21.19 15.48 -20.41
C GLY A 344 -22.54 15.66 -21.07
N SER A 345 -22.94 14.77 -22.00
CA SER A 345 -24.22 14.86 -22.74
C SER A 345 -25.31 13.99 -22.12
N VAL A 346 -25.91 14.48 -21.01
CA VAL A 346 -26.95 13.77 -20.27
C VAL A 346 -28.19 13.49 -21.15
N SER A 347 -28.58 14.44 -22.00
CA SER A 347 -29.76 14.29 -22.88
C SER A 347 -29.62 13.16 -23.90
N ASP A 348 -28.41 13.03 -24.50
CA ASP A 348 -28.14 11.95 -25.46
C ASP A 348 -28.04 10.59 -24.76
N ALA A 349 -27.47 10.56 -23.55
CA ALA A 349 -27.45 9.36 -22.75
C ALA A 349 -28.88 8.87 -22.45
N LEU A 350 -29.73 9.72 -21.91
CA LEU A 350 -31.13 9.38 -21.60
C LEU A 350 -31.91 8.93 -22.85
N ARG A 351 -31.75 9.62 -23.99
CA ARG A 351 -32.36 9.21 -25.25
C ARG A 351 -31.98 7.79 -25.67
N ASN A 352 -30.71 7.44 -25.60
CA ASN A 352 -30.24 6.10 -25.93
C ASN A 352 -30.79 5.03 -24.98
N LEU A 353 -30.84 5.34 -23.66
CA LEU A 353 -31.47 4.42 -22.68
C LEU A 353 -32.96 4.24 -22.92
N ASP A 354 -33.71 5.32 -23.23
CA ASP A 354 -35.14 5.26 -23.54
C ASP A 354 -35.40 4.40 -24.79
N GLN A 355 -34.56 4.52 -25.82
CA GLN A 355 -34.65 3.67 -27.00
C GLN A 355 -34.33 2.21 -26.69
N THR A 356 -33.38 1.92 -25.80
CA THR A 356 -33.10 0.55 -25.33
C THR A 356 -34.29 -0.04 -24.57
N ILE A 357 -34.89 0.75 -23.67
CA ILE A 357 -36.06 0.35 -22.90
C ILE A 357 -37.26 0.07 -23.80
N ALA A 358 -37.49 0.89 -24.84
CA ALA A 358 -38.60 0.74 -25.77
C ALA A 358 -38.42 -0.43 -26.74
N ALA A 359 -37.21 -0.79 -27.09
CA ALA A 359 -36.89 -1.81 -28.08
C ALA A 359 -36.85 -3.23 -27.51
N ASN A 360 -36.81 -3.40 -26.19
CA ASN A 360 -36.69 -4.70 -25.52
C ASN A 360 -37.95 -5.03 -24.72
N SER A 361 -38.12 -6.33 -24.41
CA SER A 361 -39.23 -6.75 -23.52
C SER A 361 -39.03 -6.14 -22.11
N ALA A 362 -40.16 -6.00 -21.38
CA ALA A 362 -40.20 -5.32 -20.11
C ALA A 362 -39.19 -5.87 -19.08
N SER A 363 -38.97 -7.17 -19.06
CA SER A 363 -38.09 -7.88 -18.12
C SER A 363 -36.75 -8.29 -18.73
N ALA A 364 -36.44 -7.87 -19.97
CA ALA A 364 -35.12 -8.17 -20.56
C ALA A 364 -33.96 -7.59 -19.72
N PRO A 365 -32.83 -8.29 -19.59
CA PRO A 365 -31.67 -7.76 -18.89
C PRO A 365 -31.26 -6.36 -19.34
N ALA A 366 -31.29 -6.11 -20.66
CA ALA A 366 -30.97 -4.79 -21.23
C ALA A 366 -31.94 -3.69 -20.75
N THR A 367 -33.24 -4.00 -20.58
CA THR A 367 -34.23 -3.06 -20.02
C THR A 367 -33.93 -2.75 -18.55
N ILE A 368 -33.65 -3.78 -17.77
CA ILE A 368 -33.33 -3.64 -16.34
C ILE A 368 -32.06 -2.78 -16.14
N GLN A 369 -31.00 -3.07 -16.86
CA GLN A 369 -29.77 -2.29 -16.83
C GLN A 369 -30.02 -0.84 -17.28
N ALA A 370 -30.74 -0.63 -18.37
CA ALA A 370 -31.01 0.71 -18.88
C ALA A 370 -31.85 1.55 -17.90
N LEU A 371 -32.85 0.96 -17.24
CA LEU A 371 -33.62 1.64 -16.19
C LEU A 371 -32.77 1.98 -14.97
N GLY A 372 -31.89 1.07 -14.57
CA GLY A 372 -30.95 1.32 -13.49
C GLY A 372 -29.99 2.49 -13.80
N GLU A 373 -29.40 2.49 -15.00
CA GLU A 373 -28.54 3.60 -15.44
C GLU A 373 -29.32 4.92 -15.55
N LYS A 374 -30.54 4.88 -16.08
CA LYS A 374 -31.41 6.06 -16.15
C LYS A 374 -31.67 6.65 -14.76
N ALA A 375 -32.02 5.82 -13.78
CA ALA A 375 -32.24 6.26 -12.40
C ALA A 375 -30.99 6.89 -11.80
N LYS A 376 -29.83 6.26 -11.97
CA LYS A 376 -28.52 6.76 -11.48
C LYS A 376 -28.14 8.09 -12.12
N ILE A 377 -28.31 8.23 -13.43
CA ILE A 377 -28.02 9.46 -14.19
C ILE A 377 -28.90 10.62 -13.70
N LEU A 378 -30.20 10.39 -13.57
CA LEU A 378 -31.16 11.40 -13.13
C LEU A 378 -30.89 11.84 -11.69
N ALA A 379 -30.55 10.93 -10.79
CA ALA A 379 -30.15 11.26 -9.42
C ALA A 379 -28.88 12.12 -9.38
N ASN A 380 -27.85 11.76 -10.17
CA ASN A 380 -26.61 12.52 -10.25
C ASN A 380 -26.81 13.92 -10.90
N ALA A 381 -27.83 14.07 -11.75
CA ALA A 381 -28.23 15.34 -12.34
C ALA A 381 -29.14 16.21 -11.42
N GLY A 382 -29.43 15.74 -10.20
CA GLY A 382 -30.29 16.44 -9.25
C GLY A 382 -31.79 16.30 -9.51
N ASN A 383 -32.23 15.47 -10.48
CA ASN A 383 -33.62 15.28 -10.86
C ASN A 383 -34.28 14.16 -10.03
N ALA A 384 -34.43 14.38 -8.71
CA ALA A 384 -34.89 13.35 -7.78
C ALA A 384 -36.24 12.72 -8.19
N ALA A 385 -37.25 13.52 -8.55
CA ALA A 385 -38.58 12.99 -8.95
C ALA A 385 -38.51 12.06 -10.18
N GLN A 386 -37.72 12.41 -11.19
CA GLN A 386 -37.55 11.57 -12.36
C GLN A 386 -36.73 10.31 -12.05
N ALA A 387 -35.74 10.42 -11.15
CA ALA A 387 -34.97 9.29 -10.67
C ALA A 387 -35.87 8.28 -9.93
N GLN A 388 -36.78 8.75 -9.05
CA GLN A 388 -37.77 7.94 -8.36
C GLN A 388 -38.72 7.25 -9.35
N ALA A 389 -39.20 7.96 -10.39
CA ALA A 389 -40.06 7.39 -11.41
C ALA A 389 -39.34 6.27 -12.22
N ALA A 390 -38.07 6.49 -12.60
CA ALA A 390 -37.25 5.47 -13.27
C ALA A 390 -36.99 4.25 -12.38
N PHE A 391 -36.74 4.49 -11.09
CA PHE A 391 -36.58 3.43 -10.09
C PHE A 391 -37.87 2.63 -9.89
N GLY A 392 -39.02 3.28 -9.80
CA GLY A 392 -40.35 2.60 -9.74
C GLY A 392 -40.58 1.67 -10.93
N GLN A 393 -40.21 2.12 -12.15
CA GLN A 393 -40.27 1.27 -13.35
C GLN A 393 -39.28 0.09 -13.28
N LEU A 394 -38.10 0.29 -12.74
CA LEU A 394 -37.11 -0.76 -12.54
C LEU A 394 -37.65 -1.86 -11.62
N ILE A 395 -38.17 -1.48 -10.45
CA ILE A 395 -38.73 -2.43 -9.47
C ILE A 395 -39.89 -3.20 -10.06
N ALA A 396 -40.83 -2.53 -10.78
CA ALA A 396 -41.97 -3.18 -11.39
C ALA A 396 -41.62 -4.21 -12.48
N ARG A 397 -40.42 -4.13 -13.05
CA ARG A 397 -39.96 -5.00 -14.14
C ARG A 397 -38.86 -5.98 -13.74
N ALA A 398 -38.31 -5.82 -12.55
CA ALA A 398 -37.26 -6.69 -12.06
C ALA A 398 -37.72 -8.14 -11.89
N THR A 399 -36.88 -9.06 -12.28
CA THR A 399 -37.06 -10.50 -12.10
C THR A 399 -36.11 -11.04 -11.04
N ALA A 400 -36.39 -12.22 -10.50
CA ALA A 400 -35.52 -12.92 -9.54
C ALA A 400 -34.24 -13.39 -10.23
N SER A 401 -33.33 -12.45 -10.51
CA SER A 401 -32.03 -12.69 -11.11
C SER A 401 -30.95 -11.91 -10.37
N LEU A 402 -29.72 -12.44 -10.35
CA LEU A 402 -28.56 -11.77 -9.74
C LEU A 402 -28.27 -10.41 -10.40
N GLU A 403 -28.50 -10.30 -11.70
CA GLU A 403 -28.30 -9.07 -12.45
C GLU A 403 -29.30 -7.98 -12.03
N SER A 404 -30.60 -8.34 -11.90
CA SER A 404 -31.62 -7.41 -11.38
C SER A 404 -31.26 -6.95 -9.97
N SER A 405 -30.89 -7.88 -9.09
CA SER A 405 -30.49 -7.56 -7.71
C SER A 405 -29.30 -6.62 -7.66
N LYS A 406 -28.24 -6.87 -8.44
CA LYS A 406 -27.07 -6.00 -8.53
C LYS A 406 -27.42 -4.61 -9.06
N THR A 407 -28.22 -4.54 -10.14
CA THR A 407 -28.63 -3.26 -10.73
C THR A 407 -29.42 -2.41 -9.73
N ILE A 408 -30.36 -3.02 -9.00
CA ILE A 408 -31.18 -2.34 -7.99
C ILE A 408 -30.28 -1.89 -6.81
N PHE A 409 -29.38 -2.75 -6.36
CA PHE A 409 -28.43 -2.42 -5.30
C PHE A 409 -27.54 -1.22 -5.67
N GLU A 410 -27.04 -1.17 -6.89
CA GLU A 410 -26.22 -0.03 -7.40
C GLU A 410 -27.05 1.26 -7.47
N VAL A 411 -28.32 1.21 -7.83
CA VAL A 411 -29.22 2.37 -7.75
C VAL A 411 -29.31 2.86 -6.30
N GLY A 412 -29.49 1.94 -5.34
CA GLY A 412 -29.48 2.25 -3.91
C GLY A 412 -28.19 2.94 -3.47
N GLN A 413 -27.03 2.49 -3.93
CA GLN A 413 -25.73 3.12 -3.63
C GLN A 413 -25.64 4.56 -4.16
N VAL A 414 -26.21 4.85 -5.33
CA VAL A 414 -26.23 6.22 -5.87
C VAL A 414 -27.23 7.07 -5.09
N PHE A 415 -28.43 6.56 -4.83
CA PHE A 415 -29.47 7.27 -4.07
C PHE A 415 -29.05 7.63 -2.65
N ALA A 416 -28.30 6.76 -1.99
CA ALA A 416 -27.74 7.00 -0.66
C ALA A 416 -26.81 8.24 -0.57
N ARG A 417 -26.34 8.75 -1.70
CA ARG A 417 -25.52 9.98 -1.75
C ARG A 417 -26.35 11.25 -1.59
N TYR A 418 -27.67 11.17 -1.79
CA TYR A 418 -28.57 12.32 -1.85
C TYR A 418 -29.63 12.23 -0.76
N PRO A 419 -29.69 13.19 0.19
CA PRO A 419 -30.65 13.15 1.29
C PRO A 419 -32.11 13.00 0.84
N ALA A 420 -32.48 13.64 -0.27
CA ALA A 420 -33.85 13.56 -0.83
C ALA A 420 -34.24 12.17 -1.36
N LEU A 421 -33.29 11.24 -1.45
CA LEU A 421 -33.50 9.88 -1.99
C LEU A 421 -33.13 8.78 -0.97
N TRP A 422 -32.96 9.10 0.32
CA TRP A 422 -32.57 8.08 1.33
C TRP A 422 -33.68 7.03 1.56
N ALA A 423 -34.96 7.42 1.45
CA ALA A 423 -36.06 6.48 1.57
C ALA A 423 -36.07 5.48 0.41
N GLU A 424 -35.85 5.96 -0.80
CA GLU A 424 -35.73 5.14 -2.02
C GLU A 424 -34.46 4.30 -2.02
N ALA A 425 -33.38 4.82 -1.46
CA ALA A 425 -32.16 4.03 -1.25
C ALA A 425 -32.44 2.83 -0.35
N ALA A 426 -33.13 3.03 0.77
CA ALA A 426 -33.56 1.93 1.65
C ALA A 426 -34.44 0.91 0.90
N GLN A 427 -35.44 1.39 0.14
CA GLN A 427 -36.28 0.52 -0.67
C GLN A 427 -35.49 -0.27 -1.71
N ALA A 428 -34.50 0.36 -2.38
CA ALA A 428 -33.65 -0.31 -3.36
C ALA A 428 -32.84 -1.43 -2.70
N TYR A 429 -32.24 -1.19 -1.55
CA TYR A 429 -31.48 -2.18 -0.83
C TYR A 429 -32.35 -3.37 -0.33
N ILE A 430 -33.57 -3.08 0.14
CA ILE A 430 -34.55 -4.12 0.54
C ILE A 430 -34.96 -4.94 -0.68
N ALA A 431 -35.35 -4.27 -1.78
CA ALA A 431 -35.76 -4.94 -2.99
C ALA A 431 -34.65 -5.83 -3.58
N ALA A 432 -33.42 -5.38 -3.55
CA ALA A 432 -32.29 -6.20 -3.98
C ALA A 432 -32.11 -7.46 -3.11
N ALA A 433 -32.33 -7.36 -1.80
CA ALA A 433 -32.30 -8.51 -0.89
C ALA A 433 -33.50 -9.46 -1.08
N ASP A 434 -34.69 -8.93 -1.43
CA ASP A 434 -35.93 -9.71 -1.59
C ASP A 434 -35.95 -10.59 -2.85
N LEU A 435 -35.12 -10.31 -3.85
CA LEU A 435 -35.04 -11.08 -5.08
C LEU A 435 -34.47 -12.50 -4.92
N GLN A 436 -33.94 -12.85 -3.76
CA GLN A 436 -33.49 -14.21 -3.39
C GLN A 436 -32.63 -14.90 -4.47
N THR A 437 -31.65 -14.23 -4.97
CA THR A 437 -30.83 -14.63 -6.14
C THR A 437 -29.74 -15.67 -5.81
N GLY A 438 -29.68 -16.17 -4.57
CA GLY A 438 -28.64 -17.08 -4.09
C GLY A 438 -27.36 -16.39 -3.61
N ASP A 439 -27.16 -15.09 -3.89
CA ASP A 439 -26.07 -14.30 -3.33
C ASP A 439 -26.42 -13.77 -1.94
N GLN A 440 -26.15 -14.59 -0.93
CA GLN A 440 -26.44 -14.25 0.47
C GLN A 440 -25.68 -13.03 0.96
N SER A 441 -24.47 -12.80 0.44
CA SER A 441 -23.64 -11.66 0.83
C SER A 441 -24.25 -10.35 0.31
N LEU A 442 -24.72 -10.30 -0.93
CA LEU A 442 -25.37 -9.12 -1.50
C LEU A 442 -26.70 -8.81 -0.78
N ALA A 443 -27.49 -9.84 -0.45
CA ALA A 443 -28.74 -9.67 0.28
C ALA A 443 -28.48 -9.13 1.71
N ALA A 444 -27.52 -9.71 2.44
CA ALA A 444 -27.14 -9.24 3.77
C ALA A 444 -26.59 -7.80 3.75
N GLU A 445 -25.77 -7.46 2.75
CA GLU A 445 -25.28 -6.08 2.55
C GLU A 445 -26.42 -5.11 2.25
N GLY A 446 -27.41 -5.53 1.45
CA GLY A 446 -28.62 -4.75 1.20
C GLY A 446 -29.38 -4.44 2.49
N LEU A 447 -29.63 -5.44 3.33
CA LEU A 447 -30.37 -5.25 4.59
C LEU A 447 -29.64 -4.31 5.55
N ILE A 448 -28.34 -4.44 5.72
CA ILE A 448 -27.60 -3.56 6.64
C ILE A 448 -27.53 -2.12 6.13
N ARG A 449 -27.38 -1.92 4.81
CA ARG A 449 -27.40 -0.58 4.21
C ARG A 449 -28.79 0.06 4.29
N ALA A 450 -29.86 -0.72 4.10
CA ALA A 450 -31.22 -0.24 4.30
C ALA A 450 -31.46 0.17 5.75
N ALA A 451 -30.99 -0.63 6.71
CA ALA A 451 -31.08 -0.29 8.13
C ALA A 451 -30.36 1.02 8.46
N ALA A 452 -29.17 1.25 7.89
CA ALA A 452 -28.43 2.51 8.03
C ALA A 452 -29.22 3.70 7.45
N MET A 453 -29.91 3.55 6.32
CA MET A 453 -30.76 4.59 5.76
C MET A 453 -31.97 4.88 6.66
N TYR A 454 -32.67 3.85 7.17
CA TYR A 454 -33.78 4.04 8.10
C TYR A 454 -33.31 4.65 9.42
N TYR A 455 -32.18 4.26 9.95
CA TYR A 455 -31.55 4.89 11.10
C TYR A 455 -31.36 6.41 10.87
N ARG A 456 -30.77 6.77 9.73
CA ARG A 456 -30.53 8.18 9.37
C ARG A 456 -31.82 8.98 9.20
N LEU A 457 -32.94 8.34 8.84
CA LEU A 457 -34.27 8.91 8.73
C LEU A 457 -35.02 8.93 10.08
N GLY A 458 -34.42 8.49 11.19
CA GLY A 458 -35.07 8.41 12.51
C GLY A 458 -36.01 7.22 12.65
N ARG A 459 -36.09 6.31 11.68
CA ARG A 459 -36.97 5.14 11.66
C ARG A 459 -36.29 3.94 12.34
N HIS A 460 -35.98 4.10 13.66
CA HIS A 460 -35.14 3.14 14.38
C HIS A 460 -35.78 1.75 14.53
N SER A 461 -37.12 1.65 14.68
CA SER A 461 -37.82 0.37 14.77
C SER A 461 -37.77 -0.40 13.46
N ASP A 462 -37.89 0.30 12.31
CA ASP A 462 -37.76 -0.33 10.99
C ASP A 462 -36.33 -0.80 10.76
N ALA A 463 -35.34 0.00 11.14
CA ALA A 463 -33.92 -0.37 11.09
C ALA A 463 -33.64 -1.64 11.93
N LEU A 464 -34.22 -1.72 13.14
CA LEU A 464 -34.07 -2.90 14.00
C LEU A 464 -34.66 -4.14 13.35
N SER A 465 -35.85 -4.03 12.75
CA SER A 465 -36.50 -5.14 12.04
C SER A 465 -35.62 -5.70 10.90
N LEU A 466 -34.95 -4.83 10.15
CA LEU A 466 -34.05 -5.24 9.06
C LEU A 466 -32.79 -5.96 9.55
N VAL A 467 -32.16 -5.49 10.62
CA VAL A 467 -30.98 -6.17 11.17
C VAL A 467 -31.35 -7.50 11.85
N GLN A 468 -32.53 -7.61 12.44
CA GLN A 468 -33.06 -8.89 12.94
C GLN A 468 -33.33 -9.87 11.79
N ARG A 469 -33.91 -9.39 10.69
CA ARG A 469 -34.06 -10.19 9.47
C ARG A 469 -32.72 -10.65 8.91
N LEU A 470 -31.70 -9.77 8.87
CA LEU A 470 -30.34 -10.15 8.47
C LEU A 470 -29.82 -11.30 9.32
N ARG A 471 -29.95 -11.21 10.64
CA ARG A 471 -29.49 -12.24 11.57
C ARG A 471 -30.21 -13.57 11.41
N SER A 472 -31.54 -13.55 11.23
CA SER A 472 -32.33 -14.79 11.11
C SER A 472 -32.15 -15.49 9.76
N ALA A 473 -31.96 -14.73 8.68
CA ALA A 473 -31.90 -15.28 7.33
C ALA A 473 -30.46 -15.48 6.80
N PHE A 474 -29.48 -14.73 7.35
CA PHE A 474 -28.09 -14.66 6.82
C PHE A 474 -27.05 -14.67 7.94
N ASP A 475 -27.20 -15.52 8.94
CA ASP A 475 -26.33 -15.64 10.12
C ASP A 475 -24.85 -15.92 9.78
N ARG A 476 -24.59 -16.62 8.69
CA ARG A 476 -23.26 -16.94 8.17
C ARG A 476 -22.69 -15.93 7.19
N ALA A 477 -23.44 -14.90 6.82
CA ALA A 477 -22.92 -13.87 5.93
C ALA A 477 -21.84 -13.03 6.62
N PRO A 478 -20.84 -12.51 5.87
CA PRO A 478 -19.81 -11.61 6.43
C PRO A 478 -20.38 -10.39 7.17
N GLN A 479 -21.58 -9.98 6.84
CA GLN A 479 -22.31 -8.86 7.43
C GLN A 479 -22.99 -9.18 8.77
N SER A 480 -23.01 -10.45 9.20
CA SER A 480 -23.73 -10.87 10.41
C SER A 480 -23.20 -10.18 11.67
N LEU A 481 -21.87 -10.05 11.82
CA LEU A 481 -21.28 -9.34 12.96
C LEU A 481 -21.69 -7.86 12.98
N LEU A 482 -21.67 -7.20 11.82
CA LEU A 482 -22.13 -5.82 11.70
C LEU A 482 -23.62 -5.68 12.01
N GLY A 483 -24.44 -6.64 11.60
CA GLY A 483 -25.85 -6.73 11.97
C GLY A 483 -26.05 -6.81 13.49
N ARG A 484 -25.25 -7.62 14.20
CA ARG A 484 -25.28 -7.71 15.66
C ARG A 484 -24.90 -6.40 16.35
N LEU A 485 -23.86 -5.73 15.84
CA LEU A 485 -23.45 -4.42 16.35
C LEU A 485 -24.60 -3.40 16.24
N TRP A 486 -25.22 -3.32 15.06
CA TRP A 486 -26.37 -2.43 14.84
C TRP A 486 -27.60 -2.83 15.65
N GLU A 487 -27.87 -4.12 15.83
CA GLU A 487 -28.97 -4.56 16.70
C GLU A 487 -28.76 -4.10 18.14
N GLY A 488 -27.56 -4.33 18.73
CA GLY A 488 -27.25 -3.87 20.07
C GLY A 488 -27.44 -2.36 20.21
N LYS A 489 -26.88 -1.58 19.29
CA LYS A 489 -27.02 -0.11 19.25
C LYS A 489 -28.47 0.35 19.13
N LEU A 490 -29.25 -0.24 18.21
CA LEU A 490 -30.64 0.13 18.00
C LEU A 490 -31.54 -0.22 19.20
N ARG A 491 -31.30 -1.35 19.87
CA ARG A 491 -32.01 -1.70 21.11
C ARG A 491 -31.76 -0.66 22.22
N LEU A 492 -30.48 -0.24 22.40
CA LEU A 492 -30.17 0.81 23.36
C LEU A 492 -30.93 2.12 23.06
N ILE A 493 -30.96 2.55 21.79
CA ILE A 493 -31.66 3.76 21.36
C ILE A 493 -33.19 3.67 21.57
N LEU A 494 -33.76 2.48 21.41
CA LEU A 494 -35.20 2.21 21.61
C LEU A 494 -35.57 1.95 23.06
N GLY A 495 -34.63 2.04 24.01
CA GLY A 495 -34.87 1.88 25.44
C GLY A 495 -34.75 0.45 25.96
N ASP A 496 -34.41 -0.53 25.14
CA ASP A 496 -34.09 -1.90 25.58
C ASP A 496 -32.60 -1.98 26.00
N GLU A 497 -32.28 -1.31 27.12
CA GLU A 497 -30.91 -1.22 27.62
C GLU A 497 -30.30 -2.59 27.95
N ALA A 498 -31.06 -3.46 28.62
CA ALA A 498 -30.59 -4.79 29.01
C ALA A 498 -30.33 -5.69 27.81
N GLY A 499 -31.26 -5.74 26.86
CA GLY A 499 -31.13 -6.53 25.63
C GLY A 499 -30.03 -5.99 24.72
N GLY A 500 -29.95 -4.67 24.58
CA GLY A 500 -28.90 -4.03 23.76
C GLY A 500 -27.51 -4.28 24.33
N ALA A 501 -27.32 -4.07 25.64
CA ALA A 501 -26.05 -4.32 26.30
C ALA A 501 -25.64 -5.82 26.28
N GLN A 502 -26.62 -6.73 26.35
CA GLN A 502 -26.31 -8.17 26.24
C GLN A 502 -25.81 -8.53 24.83
N VAL A 503 -26.48 -8.09 23.78
CA VAL A 503 -26.03 -8.33 22.39
C VAL A 503 -24.61 -7.79 22.15
N LEU A 504 -24.30 -6.61 22.69
CA LEU A 504 -22.96 -6.02 22.54
C LEU A 504 -21.91 -6.77 23.35
N ARG A 505 -22.21 -7.22 24.59
CA ARG A 505 -21.28 -8.05 25.39
C ARG A 505 -20.96 -9.38 24.71
N ASP A 506 -21.99 -10.05 24.19
CA ASP A 506 -21.81 -11.32 23.46
C ASP A 506 -20.94 -11.12 22.24
N LEU A 507 -21.20 -10.06 21.47
CA LEU A 507 -20.41 -9.73 20.28
C LEU A 507 -18.94 -9.40 20.62
N ALA A 508 -18.70 -8.61 21.67
CA ALA A 508 -17.35 -8.25 22.12
C ALA A 508 -16.57 -9.49 22.60
N SER A 509 -17.25 -10.44 23.24
CA SER A 509 -16.65 -11.70 23.72
C SER A 509 -16.39 -12.70 22.60
N GLU A 510 -17.32 -12.87 21.66
CA GLU A 510 -17.24 -13.87 20.60
C GLU A 510 -16.34 -13.45 19.42
N ALA A 511 -16.21 -12.15 19.18
CA ALA A 511 -15.43 -11.62 18.07
C ALA A 511 -14.45 -10.50 18.52
N PRO A 512 -13.61 -10.75 19.53
CA PRO A 512 -12.74 -9.71 20.12
C PRO A 512 -11.68 -9.17 19.14
N ASP A 513 -11.37 -9.91 18.10
CA ASP A 513 -10.38 -9.57 17.08
C ASP A 513 -11.00 -8.90 15.83
N ALA A 514 -12.33 -8.73 15.80
CA ALA A 514 -13.03 -8.08 14.73
C ALA A 514 -13.36 -6.61 15.06
N PHE A 515 -13.52 -5.79 14.02
CA PHE A 515 -13.98 -4.40 14.14
C PHE A 515 -15.26 -4.30 14.99
N GLU A 516 -16.23 -5.16 14.70
CA GLU A 516 -17.54 -5.13 15.35
C GLU A 516 -17.47 -5.47 16.83
N GLY A 517 -16.63 -6.43 17.21
CA GLY A 517 -16.40 -6.77 18.62
C GLY A 517 -15.69 -5.65 19.38
N ALA A 518 -14.67 -5.05 18.75
CA ALA A 518 -13.97 -3.88 19.29
C ALA A 518 -14.94 -2.69 19.49
N ARG A 519 -15.77 -2.42 18.47
CA ARG A 519 -16.75 -1.35 18.52
C ARG A 519 -17.87 -1.61 19.53
N ALA A 520 -18.30 -2.85 19.65
CA ALA A 520 -19.27 -3.25 20.69
C ALA A 520 -18.72 -3.02 22.10
N ALA A 521 -17.46 -3.37 22.34
CA ALA A 521 -16.78 -3.09 23.62
C ALA A 521 -16.72 -1.57 23.87
N GLU A 522 -16.36 -0.76 22.85
CA GLU A 522 -16.32 0.70 22.96
C GLU A 522 -17.70 1.30 23.31
N LEU A 523 -18.79 0.81 22.72
CA LEU A 523 -20.16 1.26 23.02
C LEU A 523 -20.62 0.93 24.46
N LEU A 524 -19.98 -0.05 25.09
CA LEU A 524 -20.24 -0.46 26.49
C LEU A 524 -19.38 0.29 27.50
N LEU A 525 -18.31 0.99 27.07
CA LEU A 525 -17.44 1.75 27.96
C LEU A 525 -18.17 2.98 28.51
N ASN A 526 -17.97 3.23 29.79
CA ASN A 526 -18.41 4.48 30.42
C ASN A 526 -17.49 5.62 29.92
N PRO A 527 -18.01 6.75 29.38
CA PRO A 527 -17.23 7.89 28.92
C PRO A 527 -16.30 8.50 30.00
N GLU A 528 -16.54 8.23 31.27
CA GLU A 528 -15.76 8.74 32.40
C GLU A 528 -14.49 7.92 32.71
N GLN A 529 -14.26 6.78 32.05
CA GLN A 529 -13.03 6.02 32.25
C GLN A 529 -11.86 6.68 31.52
N PRO A 530 -10.69 6.85 32.21
CA PRO A 530 -9.51 7.42 31.55
C PRO A 530 -9.06 6.52 30.41
N PRO A 531 -8.50 7.08 29.32
CA PRO A 531 -8.00 6.27 28.23
C PRO A 531 -6.94 5.30 28.72
N LEU A 532 -7.04 4.04 28.28
CA LEU A 532 -6.18 2.90 28.68
C LEU A 532 -4.68 3.12 28.39
N SER A 533 -4.31 4.18 27.66
CA SER A 533 -2.96 4.49 27.20
C SER A 533 -1.98 5.01 28.27
N ALA A 534 -2.46 5.39 29.46
CA ALA A 534 -1.62 5.99 30.50
C ALA A 534 -0.46 5.08 30.99
N ASN A 535 -0.58 3.77 30.85
CA ASN A 535 0.37 2.78 31.39
C ASN A 535 1.19 2.06 30.29
N VAL A 536 1.05 2.42 29.00
CA VAL A 536 1.73 1.70 27.90
C VAL A 536 3.25 1.69 28.06
N ARG A 537 3.86 2.80 28.49
CA ARG A 537 5.31 2.89 28.70
C ARG A 537 5.79 1.91 29.79
N ALA A 538 5.03 1.80 30.89
CA ALA A 538 5.33 0.86 31.97
C ALA A 538 5.12 -0.59 31.51
N ALA A 539 4.05 -0.87 30.76
CA ALA A 539 3.77 -2.20 30.23
C ALA A 539 4.85 -2.69 29.24
N LEU A 540 5.39 -1.80 28.41
CA LEU A 540 6.49 -2.12 27.49
C LEU A 540 7.82 -2.36 28.22
N GLY A 541 8.05 -1.73 29.40
CA GLY A 541 9.25 -1.89 30.20
C GLY A 541 9.24 -3.03 31.22
N GLN A 542 8.05 -3.60 31.52
CA GLN A 542 7.88 -4.64 32.55
C GLN A 542 7.50 -6.02 31.98
N ALA A 543 7.46 -6.17 30.65
CA ALA A 543 7.06 -7.43 30.03
C ALA A 543 8.09 -8.54 30.32
N ASP A 544 7.64 -9.64 30.91
CA ASP A 544 8.40 -10.89 31.01
C ASP A 544 8.37 -11.64 29.66
N GLU A 545 9.09 -11.10 28.69
CA GLU A 545 9.15 -11.68 27.35
C GLU A 545 9.70 -13.12 27.36
N ALA A 546 10.62 -13.43 28.26
CA ALA A 546 11.21 -14.76 28.35
C ALA A 546 10.18 -15.80 28.83
N GLY A 547 9.42 -15.48 29.87
CA GLY A 547 8.34 -16.34 30.36
C GLY A 547 7.21 -16.51 29.37
N GLU A 548 6.80 -15.42 28.69
CA GLU A 548 5.80 -15.46 27.61
C GLU A 548 6.26 -16.35 26.44
N GLN A 549 7.54 -16.31 26.09
CA GLN A 549 8.12 -17.15 25.04
C GLN A 549 8.14 -18.61 25.44
N GLU A 550 8.51 -18.93 26.70
CA GLU A 550 8.49 -20.30 27.21
C GLU A 550 7.07 -20.89 27.23
N GLU A 551 6.06 -20.09 27.58
CA GLU A 551 4.66 -20.50 27.51
C GLU A 551 4.23 -20.80 26.07
N ALA A 552 4.58 -19.93 25.13
CA ALA A 552 4.29 -20.12 23.71
C ALA A 552 4.97 -21.37 23.14
N GLU A 553 6.21 -21.64 23.54
CA GLU A 553 6.95 -22.81 23.10
C GLU A 553 6.40 -24.10 23.71
N ARG A 554 5.92 -24.08 24.96
CA ARG A 554 5.17 -25.22 25.54
C ARG A 554 3.89 -25.50 24.75
N TRP A 555 3.13 -24.46 24.42
CA TRP A 555 1.93 -24.59 23.60
C TRP A 555 2.25 -25.16 22.20
N LEU A 556 3.33 -24.71 21.56
CA LEU A 556 3.79 -25.23 20.26
C LEU A 556 4.18 -26.69 20.33
N ARG A 557 4.93 -27.12 21.37
CA ARG A 557 5.31 -28.53 21.56
C ARG A 557 4.08 -29.41 21.72
N GLY A 558 3.12 -29.00 22.54
CA GLY A 558 1.88 -29.73 22.74
C GLY A 558 1.05 -29.85 21.46
N TRP A 559 0.91 -28.78 20.71
CA TRP A 559 0.17 -28.76 19.45
C TRP A 559 0.84 -29.60 18.37
N LEU A 560 2.15 -29.47 18.22
CA LEU A 560 2.91 -30.15 17.16
C LEU A 560 3.33 -31.60 17.52
N GLY A 561 3.08 -32.03 18.76
CA GLY A 561 3.50 -33.35 19.26
C GLY A 561 5.02 -33.51 19.33
N LEU A 562 5.76 -32.45 19.66
CA LEU A 562 7.21 -32.44 19.75
C LEU A 562 7.69 -32.84 21.15
N ASP A 563 8.93 -33.39 21.22
CA ASP A 563 9.60 -33.70 22.47
C ASP A 563 9.75 -32.42 23.33
N GLU A 564 9.67 -32.58 24.67
CA GLU A 564 9.82 -31.45 25.60
C GLU A 564 11.19 -30.75 25.49
N ARG A 565 12.21 -31.46 25.03
CA ARG A 565 13.58 -30.96 24.86
C ARG A 565 13.86 -30.45 23.43
N ALA A 566 12.87 -30.51 22.52
CA ALA A 566 13.04 -30.01 21.16
C ALA A 566 13.43 -28.53 21.17
N ASP A 567 14.51 -28.19 20.46
CA ASP A 567 14.92 -26.80 20.26
C ASP A 567 14.01 -26.13 19.23
N LEU A 568 13.27 -25.14 19.66
CA LEU A 568 12.34 -24.37 18.83
C LEU A 568 12.94 -23.04 18.37
N ARG A 569 14.07 -22.61 18.95
CA ARG A 569 14.65 -21.27 18.73
C ARG A 569 15.68 -21.24 17.63
N THR A 570 16.51 -22.30 17.58
CA THR A 570 17.56 -22.41 16.56
C THR A 570 16.97 -22.80 15.22
N LEU A 571 17.40 -22.12 14.16
CA LEU A 571 17.00 -22.47 12.80
C LEU A 571 17.41 -23.90 12.48
N ARG A 572 16.48 -24.71 11.98
CA ARG A 572 16.74 -26.07 11.54
C ARG A 572 17.74 -26.11 10.39
N ALA A 573 18.45 -27.21 10.29
CA ALA A 573 19.51 -27.42 9.31
C ALA A 573 19.01 -27.26 7.86
N ASP A 574 17.79 -27.71 7.54
CA ASP A 574 17.19 -27.60 6.21
C ASP A 574 16.86 -26.16 5.82
N LEU A 575 16.43 -25.32 6.79
CA LEU A 575 16.24 -23.88 6.58
C LEU A 575 17.58 -23.16 6.35
N ALA A 576 18.57 -23.46 7.17
CA ALA A 576 19.91 -22.86 7.08
C ALA A 576 20.68 -23.28 5.81
N ALA A 577 20.43 -24.48 5.32
CA ALA A 577 21.02 -25.01 4.08
C ALA A 577 20.34 -24.52 2.79
N ASP A 578 19.16 -23.93 2.88
CA ASP A 578 18.48 -23.41 1.69
C ASP A 578 19.27 -22.24 1.09
N PRO A 579 19.59 -22.26 -0.21
CA PRO A 579 20.40 -21.20 -0.82
C PRO A 579 19.80 -19.79 -0.69
N ARG A 580 18.47 -19.69 -0.57
CA ARG A 580 17.79 -18.40 -0.35
C ARG A 580 18.12 -17.81 1.01
N PHE A 581 18.39 -18.65 2.02
CA PHE A 581 18.80 -18.17 3.34
C PHE A 581 20.18 -17.49 3.31
N SER A 582 21.16 -18.14 2.68
CA SER A 582 22.52 -17.58 2.56
C SER A 582 22.53 -16.31 1.68
N ARG A 583 21.85 -16.34 0.53
CA ARG A 583 21.74 -15.15 -0.34
C ARG A 583 21.00 -14.01 0.35
N GLY A 584 19.85 -14.29 0.97
CA GLY A 584 19.07 -13.30 1.72
C GLY A 584 19.86 -12.66 2.85
N SER A 585 20.63 -13.47 3.60
CA SER A 585 21.48 -13.00 4.68
C SER A 585 22.61 -12.11 4.18
N ALA A 586 23.27 -12.47 3.09
CA ALA A 586 24.33 -11.66 2.48
C ALA A 586 23.78 -10.34 1.94
N LEU A 587 22.67 -10.36 1.21
CA LEU A 587 21.99 -9.15 0.69
C LEU A 587 21.55 -8.23 1.83
N TRP A 588 20.98 -8.78 2.91
CA TRP A 588 20.57 -8.01 4.08
C TRP A 588 21.74 -7.33 4.76
N ARG A 589 22.82 -8.08 4.99
CA ARG A 589 24.07 -7.59 5.56
C ARG A 589 24.68 -6.47 4.70
N LEU A 590 24.59 -6.57 3.38
CA LEU A 590 25.08 -5.57 2.41
C LEU A 590 24.12 -4.39 2.18
N GLY A 591 22.94 -4.38 2.80
CA GLY A 591 21.98 -3.30 2.69
C GLY A 591 21.12 -3.31 1.41
N PHE A 592 21.08 -4.42 0.67
CA PHE A 592 20.16 -4.65 -0.45
C PHE A 592 18.80 -5.16 0.08
N ARG A 593 18.04 -4.24 0.67
CA ARG A 593 16.85 -4.56 1.48
C ARG A 593 15.73 -5.24 0.69
N VAL A 594 15.51 -4.79 -0.54
CA VAL A 594 14.44 -5.30 -1.41
C VAL A 594 14.78 -6.71 -1.88
N GLU A 595 16.02 -6.91 -2.36
CA GLU A 595 16.52 -8.19 -2.85
C GLU A 595 16.58 -9.24 -1.74
N ALA A 596 17.02 -8.84 -0.55
CA ALA A 596 17.03 -9.71 0.63
C ALA A 596 15.62 -10.17 1.01
N ARG A 597 14.65 -9.25 0.99
CA ARG A 597 13.24 -9.57 1.24
C ARG A 597 12.71 -10.59 0.22
N GLU A 598 13.04 -10.45 -1.06
CA GLU A 598 12.61 -11.39 -2.10
C GLU A 598 13.14 -12.82 -1.83
N GLU A 599 14.40 -12.95 -1.42
CA GLU A 599 14.98 -14.25 -1.05
C GLU A 599 14.28 -14.84 0.18
N PHE A 600 14.09 -14.05 1.21
CA PHE A 600 13.44 -14.49 2.46
C PHE A 600 11.93 -14.78 2.28
N ASP A 601 11.23 -14.01 1.46
CA ASP A 601 9.84 -14.32 1.10
C ASP A 601 9.74 -15.64 0.33
N GLY A 602 10.67 -15.89 -0.60
CA GLY A 602 10.79 -17.17 -1.29
C GLY A 602 11.03 -18.34 -0.34
N LEU A 603 11.96 -18.18 0.61
CA LEU A 603 12.22 -19.16 1.66
C LEU A 603 10.97 -19.43 2.50
N ARG A 604 10.36 -18.37 3.06
CA ARG A 604 9.16 -18.47 3.89
C ARG A 604 8.01 -19.18 3.17
N LEU A 605 7.80 -18.89 1.89
CA LEU A 605 6.74 -19.51 1.09
C LEU A 605 7.02 -20.98 0.80
N ALA A 606 8.27 -21.37 0.60
CA ALA A 606 8.63 -22.78 0.40
C ALA A 606 8.31 -23.63 1.63
N PHE A 607 8.49 -23.07 2.83
CA PHE A 607 8.13 -23.72 4.10
C PHE A 607 6.76 -23.28 4.62
N GLY A 608 5.88 -22.78 3.76
CA GLY A 608 4.61 -22.15 4.13
C GLY A 608 3.59 -23.05 4.83
N ARG A 609 3.80 -24.39 4.83
CA ARG A 609 2.96 -25.37 5.51
C ARG A 609 3.62 -26.00 6.74
N ASP A 610 4.79 -25.54 7.11
CA ASP A 610 5.56 -26.04 8.25
C ASP A 610 5.50 -25.01 9.39
N ALA A 611 4.71 -25.30 10.41
CA ALA A 611 4.48 -24.39 11.53
C ALA A 611 5.75 -24.09 12.34
N LEU A 612 6.60 -25.10 12.58
CA LEU A 612 7.86 -24.91 13.29
C LEU A 612 8.82 -24.03 12.49
N ALA A 613 8.91 -24.26 11.19
CA ALA A 613 9.72 -23.42 10.30
C ALA A 613 9.22 -21.97 10.31
N GLN A 614 7.89 -21.72 10.27
CA GLN A 614 7.34 -20.37 10.35
C GLN A 614 7.67 -19.70 11.68
N TYR A 615 7.63 -20.43 12.81
CA TYR A 615 8.01 -19.89 14.12
C TYR A 615 9.49 -19.49 14.14
N GLN A 616 10.39 -20.39 13.71
CA GLN A 616 11.84 -20.13 13.66
C GLN A 616 12.19 -18.97 12.72
N LEU A 617 11.54 -18.89 11.57
CA LEU A 617 11.72 -17.77 10.63
C LEU A 617 11.18 -16.46 11.22
N ALA A 618 10.06 -16.48 11.96
CA ALA A 618 9.56 -15.29 12.63
C ALA A 618 10.57 -14.72 13.64
N LEU A 619 11.20 -15.60 14.44
CA LEU A 619 12.26 -15.21 15.38
C LEU A 619 13.49 -14.66 14.66
N PHE A 620 13.96 -15.36 13.64
CA PHE A 620 15.12 -14.93 12.86
C PHE A 620 14.90 -13.57 12.18
N PHE A 621 13.78 -13.37 11.51
CA PHE A 621 13.47 -12.10 10.85
C PHE A 621 13.30 -10.95 11.84
N ARG A 622 12.74 -11.22 13.02
CA ARG A 622 12.69 -10.26 14.13
C ARG A 622 14.08 -9.84 14.56
N GLN A 623 14.98 -10.79 14.75
CA GLN A 623 16.35 -10.56 15.19
C GLN A 623 17.15 -9.69 14.22
N ILE A 624 16.99 -9.91 12.91
CA ILE A 624 17.69 -9.12 11.90
C ILE A 624 17.00 -7.79 11.57
N GLY A 625 15.81 -7.51 12.14
CA GLY A 625 15.03 -6.29 11.87
C GLY A 625 14.23 -6.29 10.57
N LEU A 626 13.97 -7.46 9.99
CA LEU A 626 13.09 -7.63 8.83
C LEU A 626 11.65 -7.90 9.31
N TYR A 627 11.03 -6.86 9.87
CA TYR A 627 9.82 -6.96 10.67
C TYR A 627 8.60 -7.43 9.90
N ARG A 628 8.41 -6.97 8.66
CA ARG A 628 7.31 -7.45 7.82
C ARG A 628 7.35 -8.96 7.60
N ALA A 629 8.54 -9.50 7.32
CA ALA A 629 8.71 -10.95 7.14
C ALA A 629 8.44 -11.72 8.44
N SER A 630 8.87 -11.18 9.59
CA SER A 630 8.57 -11.73 10.92
C SER A 630 7.07 -11.82 11.17
N ILE A 631 6.33 -10.72 10.95
CA ILE A 631 4.88 -10.65 11.10
C ILE A 631 4.20 -11.63 10.12
N SER A 632 4.68 -11.71 8.87
CA SER A 632 4.11 -12.61 7.87
C SER A 632 4.35 -14.09 8.19
N ALA A 633 5.48 -14.43 8.81
CA ALA A 633 5.76 -15.79 9.28
C ALA A 633 4.88 -16.13 10.50
N ALA A 634 4.73 -15.21 11.45
CA ALA A 634 3.83 -15.38 12.59
C ALA A 634 2.36 -15.52 12.15
N ASP A 635 1.92 -14.79 11.11
CA ASP A 635 0.60 -14.92 10.53
C ASP A 635 0.39 -16.27 9.81
N ALA A 636 1.41 -16.78 9.12
CA ALA A 636 1.38 -18.14 8.57
C ALA A 636 1.30 -19.20 9.68
N LEU A 637 2.05 -19.03 10.77
CA LEU A 637 1.98 -19.90 11.96
C LEU A 637 0.57 -19.90 12.55
N MET A 638 -0.05 -18.73 12.75
CA MET A 638 -1.42 -18.61 13.24
C MET A 638 -2.42 -19.36 12.36
N ARG A 639 -2.33 -19.18 11.04
CA ARG A 639 -3.24 -19.89 10.10
C ARG A 639 -3.08 -21.39 10.08
N LEU A 640 -1.93 -21.92 10.43
CA LEU A 640 -1.68 -23.36 10.56
C LEU A 640 -2.16 -23.93 11.90
N SER A 641 -2.29 -23.08 12.90
CA SER A 641 -2.61 -23.46 14.28
C SER A 641 -4.12 -23.72 14.48
N PRO A 642 -4.52 -24.33 15.61
CA PRO A 642 -5.92 -24.48 15.99
C PRO A 642 -6.59 -23.17 16.44
N ALA A 643 -5.84 -22.07 16.60
CA ALA A 643 -6.36 -20.77 17.02
C ALA A 643 -7.28 -20.19 15.92
N LYS A 644 -8.40 -19.61 16.34
CA LYS A 644 -9.37 -18.95 15.43
C LYS A 644 -8.99 -17.50 15.13
N GLY A 645 -8.17 -16.89 15.96
CA GLY A 645 -7.71 -15.52 15.83
C GLY A 645 -6.59 -15.20 16.81
N PRO A 646 -6.05 -13.97 16.75
CA PRO A 646 -4.98 -13.52 17.63
C PRO A 646 -5.28 -13.66 19.13
N SER A 647 -6.56 -13.59 19.54
CA SER A 647 -6.96 -13.73 20.94
C SER A 647 -6.78 -15.13 21.53
N ASP A 648 -6.76 -16.16 20.68
CA ASP A 648 -6.59 -17.55 21.08
C ASP A 648 -5.12 -17.97 21.16
N LEU A 649 -4.19 -17.10 20.74
CA LEU A 649 -2.76 -17.40 20.72
C LEU A 649 -2.10 -17.08 22.06
N PRO A 650 -1.02 -17.79 22.43
CA PRO A 650 -0.13 -17.35 23.48
C PRO A 650 0.36 -15.91 23.27
N THR A 651 0.51 -15.16 24.35
CA THR A 651 0.84 -13.72 24.33
C THR A 651 2.06 -13.42 23.48
N PHE A 652 3.13 -14.20 23.58
CA PHE A 652 4.34 -14.01 22.79
C PHE A 652 4.09 -14.09 21.28
N ILE A 653 3.31 -15.07 20.80
CA ILE A 653 2.96 -15.20 19.37
C ILE A 653 2.05 -14.04 18.96
N GLY A 654 1.11 -13.63 19.82
CA GLY A 654 0.31 -12.42 19.64
C GLY A 654 1.19 -11.17 19.46
N LYS A 655 2.25 -11.04 20.25
CA LYS A 655 3.23 -9.94 20.15
C LYS A 655 4.12 -10.03 18.91
N LEU A 656 4.40 -11.21 18.36
CA LEU A 656 5.05 -11.34 17.04
C LEU A 656 4.15 -10.83 15.90
N LEU A 657 2.83 -11.04 16.00
CA LEU A 657 1.85 -10.54 15.05
C LEU A 657 1.58 -9.04 15.17
N TYR A 658 1.59 -8.52 16.39
CA TYR A 658 1.29 -7.13 16.75
C TYR A 658 2.45 -6.52 17.57
N PRO A 659 3.62 -6.36 16.95
CA PRO A 659 4.80 -5.88 17.66
C PRO A 659 4.80 -4.38 17.88
N THR A 660 5.68 -3.95 18.79
CA THR A 660 5.94 -2.54 19.12
C THR A 660 7.32 -2.08 18.65
N TYR A 661 7.69 -2.43 17.40
CA TYR A 661 8.97 -2.04 16.84
C TYR A 661 9.08 -0.52 16.70
N TYR A 662 10.28 0.01 16.78
CA TYR A 662 10.55 1.45 16.82
C TYR A 662 9.88 2.17 18.00
N ALA A 663 9.71 1.48 19.14
CA ALA A 663 8.97 1.98 20.31
C ALA A 663 9.41 3.37 20.76
N GLU A 664 10.72 3.64 20.78
CA GLU A 664 11.25 4.95 21.19
C GLU A 664 10.77 6.09 20.28
N LEU A 665 10.78 5.87 18.96
CA LEU A 665 10.29 6.86 18.00
C LEU A 665 8.78 7.05 18.14
N VAL A 666 8.03 5.95 18.25
CA VAL A 666 6.57 5.99 18.37
C VAL A 666 6.16 6.70 19.66
N MET A 667 6.74 6.31 20.81
CA MET A 667 6.44 6.93 22.10
C MET A 667 6.78 8.42 22.13
N LYS A 668 7.96 8.81 21.57
CA LYS A 668 8.38 10.20 21.47
C LYS A 668 7.37 11.05 20.68
N HIS A 669 6.96 10.57 19.51
CA HIS A 669 6.09 11.36 18.64
C HIS A 669 4.60 11.24 19.01
N ALA A 670 4.20 10.18 19.71
CA ALA A 670 2.92 10.11 20.39
C ALA A 670 2.77 11.23 21.43
N GLU A 671 3.80 11.38 22.26
CA GLU A 671 3.85 12.48 23.27
C GLU A 671 3.91 13.86 22.61
N GLU A 672 4.80 14.05 21.61
CA GLU A 672 4.97 15.34 20.89
C GLU A 672 3.64 15.85 20.28
N PHE A 673 2.80 14.93 19.75
CA PHE A 673 1.59 15.29 19.02
C PHE A 673 0.27 14.97 19.75
N GLY A 674 0.33 14.50 20.98
CA GLY A 674 -0.85 14.18 21.81
C GLY A 674 -1.67 13.02 21.24
N LEU A 675 -1.02 11.98 20.77
CA LEU A 675 -1.63 10.77 20.20
C LEU A 675 -1.44 9.56 21.12
N ASP A 676 -2.35 8.60 21.01
CA ASP A 676 -2.18 7.31 21.67
C ASP A 676 -1.08 6.50 20.96
N PRO A 677 -0.02 6.04 21.66
CA PRO A 677 1.03 5.25 21.05
C PRO A 677 0.54 3.91 20.49
N LEU A 678 -0.47 3.27 21.10
CA LEU A 678 -1.04 2.02 20.59
C LEU A 678 -1.77 2.23 19.26
N LEU A 679 -2.40 3.39 19.08
CA LEU A 679 -2.98 3.79 17.80
C LEU A 679 -1.89 3.96 16.74
N LEU A 680 -0.75 4.56 17.08
CA LEU A 680 0.37 4.71 16.14
C LEU A 680 0.98 3.36 15.76
N PHE A 681 1.14 2.42 16.69
CA PHE A 681 1.58 1.07 16.37
C PHE A 681 0.59 0.35 15.44
N ALA A 682 -0.72 0.47 15.72
CA ALA A 682 -1.76 -0.09 14.86
C ALA A 682 -1.72 0.51 13.45
N LEU A 683 -1.49 1.82 13.35
CA LEU A 683 -1.37 2.54 12.09
C LEU A 683 -0.14 2.08 11.30
N ILE A 684 1.04 2.07 11.90
CA ILE A 684 2.29 1.61 11.24
C ILE A 684 2.14 0.16 10.76
N ARG A 685 1.52 -0.69 11.59
CA ARG A 685 1.23 -2.07 11.18
C ARG A 685 0.31 -2.13 9.96
N GLN A 686 -0.74 -1.33 9.95
CA GLN A 686 -1.70 -1.27 8.83
C GLN A 686 -1.06 -0.74 7.55
N GLU A 687 -0.19 0.26 7.65
CA GLU A 687 0.42 0.94 6.50
C GLU A 687 1.55 0.14 5.86
N SER A 688 2.43 -0.46 6.66
CA SER A 688 3.66 -1.05 6.14
C SER A 688 4.05 -2.41 6.73
N LEU A 689 3.36 -2.91 7.76
CA LEU A 689 3.84 -4.01 8.60
C LEU A 689 5.25 -3.71 9.14
N PHE A 690 5.52 -2.48 9.53
CA PHE A 690 6.82 -1.99 10.02
C PHE A 690 7.97 -2.07 9.00
N GLU A 691 7.69 -2.09 7.69
CA GLU A 691 8.72 -2.07 6.64
C GLU A 691 9.10 -0.62 6.25
N PRO A 692 10.30 -0.14 6.59
CA PRO A 692 10.66 1.26 6.37
C PRO A 692 10.86 1.62 4.88
N PHE A 693 11.19 0.65 4.03
CA PHE A 693 11.36 0.84 2.59
C PHE A 693 10.12 0.47 1.76
N ALA A 694 8.96 0.33 2.41
CA ALA A 694 7.70 0.07 1.72
C ALA A 694 7.33 1.23 0.80
N VAL A 695 6.92 0.91 -0.43
CA VAL A 695 6.38 1.86 -1.42
C VAL A 695 5.10 1.28 -2.01
N SER A 696 4.01 2.05 -1.95
CA SER A 696 2.73 1.65 -2.52
C SER A 696 2.62 2.00 -4.01
N SER A 697 1.58 1.46 -4.68
CA SER A 697 1.25 1.82 -6.06
C SER A 697 0.88 3.31 -6.23
N ALA A 698 0.45 3.97 -5.16
CA ALA A 698 0.19 5.41 -5.10
C ALA A 698 1.43 6.23 -4.72
N ALA A 699 2.62 5.62 -4.74
CA ALA A 699 3.88 6.22 -4.33
C ALA A 699 3.92 6.71 -2.87
N ALA A 700 3.11 6.13 -1.98
CA ALA A 700 3.24 6.34 -0.56
C ALA A 700 4.48 5.61 -0.02
N ASN A 701 5.23 6.22 0.89
CA ASN A 701 6.56 5.76 1.29
C ASN A 701 6.69 5.59 2.80
N GLY A 702 7.47 4.58 3.18
CA GLY A 702 7.98 4.38 4.54
C GLY A 702 6.98 3.75 5.51
N LEU A 703 7.32 3.77 6.80
CA LEU A 703 6.56 3.12 7.87
C LEU A 703 5.09 3.57 7.93
N MET A 704 4.83 4.85 7.70
CA MET A 704 3.50 5.46 7.82
C MET A 704 2.91 5.87 6.46
N GLN A 705 3.48 5.39 5.36
CA GLN A 705 2.96 5.52 3.99
C GLN A 705 2.53 6.95 3.62
N VAL A 706 3.43 7.91 3.84
CA VAL A 706 3.21 9.30 3.47
C VAL A 706 3.45 9.49 1.98
N ILE A 707 2.50 10.08 1.24
CA ILE A 707 2.69 10.39 -0.18
C ILE A 707 3.61 11.60 -0.38
N PRO A 708 4.36 11.69 -1.49
CA PRO A 708 5.36 12.76 -1.71
C PRO A 708 4.82 14.18 -1.60
N SER A 709 3.58 14.44 -2.04
CA SER A 709 2.94 15.76 -1.93
C SER A 709 2.71 16.15 -0.47
N THR A 710 2.14 15.22 0.32
CA THR A 710 1.90 15.42 1.75
C THR A 710 3.21 15.56 2.52
N GLY A 711 4.24 14.79 2.16
CA GLY A 711 5.57 14.93 2.75
C GLY A 711 6.19 16.33 2.54
N ARG A 712 6.03 16.92 1.35
CA ARG A 712 6.47 18.29 1.09
C ARG A 712 5.67 19.34 1.88
N GLU A 713 4.37 19.14 2.01
CA GLU A 713 3.51 20.01 2.83
C GLU A 713 3.94 19.98 4.29
N ILE A 714 4.11 18.79 4.87
CA ILE A 714 4.55 18.61 6.25
C ILE A 714 5.94 19.22 6.47
N HIS A 715 6.89 19.00 5.52
CA HIS A 715 8.20 19.62 5.58
C HIS A 715 8.12 21.15 5.61
N ALA A 716 7.28 21.75 4.77
CA ALA A 716 7.09 23.20 4.74
C ALA A 716 6.50 23.73 6.06
N GLU A 717 5.62 23.00 6.71
CA GLU A 717 5.01 23.36 7.98
C GLU A 717 5.96 23.18 9.18
N LEU A 718 6.77 22.11 9.19
CA LEU A 718 7.68 21.81 10.30
C LEU A 718 9.07 22.43 10.16
N GLY A 719 9.48 22.87 8.96
CA GLY A 719 10.82 23.33 8.67
C GLY A 719 11.92 22.26 8.86
N TRP A 720 11.52 20.98 8.83
CA TRP A 720 12.40 19.84 9.14
C TRP A 720 12.03 18.59 8.32
N PRO A 721 13.01 17.72 7.98
CA PRO A 721 14.47 17.84 8.15
C PRO A 721 15.06 18.87 7.16
N ALA A 722 16.27 19.37 7.45
CA ALA A 722 16.97 20.21 6.48
C ALA A 722 17.21 19.44 5.17
N ASN A 723 17.04 20.11 4.01
CA ASN A 723 17.23 19.53 2.68
C ASN A 723 16.34 18.29 2.41
N TYR A 724 15.09 18.30 2.87
CA TYR A 724 14.14 17.20 2.70
C TYR A 724 13.99 16.77 1.24
N THR A 725 14.02 15.45 1.05
CA THR A 725 13.68 14.77 -0.19
C THR A 725 12.64 13.68 0.04
N THR A 726 11.98 13.21 -1.00
CA THR A 726 11.00 12.10 -0.88
C THR A 726 11.62 10.83 -0.29
N ALA A 727 12.91 10.59 -0.56
CA ALA A 727 13.64 9.44 -0.01
C ALA A 727 13.72 9.45 1.54
N ASP A 728 13.63 10.62 2.15
CA ASP A 728 13.64 10.73 3.62
C ASP A 728 12.42 10.07 4.27
N LEU A 729 11.31 9.92 3.54
CA LEU A 729 10.13 9.20 4.03
C LEU A 729 10.39 7.71 4.32
N GLN A 730 11.44 7.13 3.74
CA GLN A 730 11.87 5.75 4.02
C GLN A 730 12.77 5.63 5.26
N LYS A 731 13.14 6.75 5.86
CA LYS A 731 13.89 6.78 7.12
C LYS A 731 12.91 6.71 8.29
N PRO A 732 13.00 5.70 9.17
CA PRO A 732 12.03 5.52 10.27
C PRO A 732 11.79 6.77 11.09
N TYR A 733 12.86 7.50 11.47
CA TYR A 733 12.74 8.68 12.32
C TYR A 733 12.01 9.86 11.64
N VAL A 734 12.06 9.95 10.29
CA VAL A 734 11.29 10.94 9.52
C VAL A 734 9.87 10.46 9.33
N SER A 735 9.70 9.21 8.88
CA SER A 735 8.40 8.63 8.57
C SER A 735 7.45 8.66 9.77
N VAL A 736 7.91 8.22 10.95
CA VAL A 736 7.09 8.22 12.17
C VAL A 736 6.71 9.64 12.58
N ARG A 737 7.63 10.59 12.52
CA ARG A 737 7.32 11.98 12.86
C ARG A 737 6.30 12.59 11.90
N PHE A 738 6.50 12.41 10.60
CA PHE A 738 5.61 12.99 9.58
C PHE A 738 4.21 12.39 9.63
N GLY A 739 4.11 11.06 9.73
CA GLY A 739 2.80 10.39 9.81
C GLY A 739 2.05 10.74 11.09
N SER A 740 2.75 10.81 12.24
CA SER A 740 2.16 11.23 13.52
C SER A 740 1.67 12.68 13.46
N TYR A 741 2.47 13.59 12.92
CA TYR A 741 2.05 14.98 12.69
C TYR A 741 0.80 15.06 11.81
N TYR A 742 0.78 14.33 10.69
CA TYR A 742 -0.35 14.34 9.76
C TYR A 742 -1.63 13.79 10.41
N LEU A 743 -1.55 12.69 11.14
CA LEU A 743 -2.69 12.15 11.89
C LEU A 743 -3.21 13.16 12.92
N ALA A 744 -2.32 13.78 13.70
CA ALA A 744 -2.71 14.80 14.67
C ALA A 744 -3.36 16.04 14.00
N LYS A 745 -2.85 16.44 12.82
CA LYS A 745 -3.44 17.52 12.00
C LYS A 745 -4.86 17.15 11.58
N GLN A 746 -5.07 15.90 11.07
CA GLN A 746 -6.41 15.44 10.70
C GLN A 746 -7.34 15.36 11.91
N ARG A 747 -6.87 14.83 13.05
CA ARG A 747 -7.68 14.76 14.27
C ARG A 747 -8.14 16.13 14.75
N ARG A 748 -7.27 17.15 14.70
CA ARG A 748 -7.65 18.55 15.02
C ARG A 748 -8.68 19.08 14.01
N PHE A 749 -8.48 18.84 12.71
CA PHE A 749 -9.40 19.28 11.66
C PHE A 749 -10.82 18.71 11.85
N PHE A 750 -10.93 17.47 12.31
CA PHE A 750 -12.22 16.82 12.58
C PHE A 750 -12.70 16.94 14.05
N ASN A 751 -12.18 17.90 14.83
CA ASN A 751 -12.60 18.16 16.22
C ASN A 751 -12.48 16.93 17.13
N GLY A 752 -11.44 16.14 16.98
CA GLY A 752 -11.18 14.95 17.78
C GLY A 752 -11.83 13.65 17.26
N ASP A 753 -12.68 13.73 16.24
CA ASP A 753 -13.32 12.56 15.62
C ASP A 753 -12.26 11.65 15.00
N LEU A 754 -12.00 10.52 15.69
CA LEU A 754 -10.94 9.58 15.30
C LEU A 754 -11.24 8.89 13.98
N TYR A 755 -12.46 8.40 13.77
CA TYR A 755 -12.83 7.68 12.55
C TYR A 755 -12.76 8.58 11.31
N ALA A 756 -13.21 9.84 11.44
CA ALA A 756 -13.09 10.82 10.37
C ALA A 756 -11.62 11.18 10.09
N ALA A 757 -10.78 11.29 11.12
CA ALA A 757 -9.34 11.56 10.96
C ALA A 757 -8.61 10.40 10.26
N LEU A 758 -8.92 9.16 10.62
CA LEU A 758 -8.34 7.96 10.00
C LEU A 758 -8.83 7.79 8.54
N ALA A 759 -10.10 8.05 8.27
CA ALA A 759 -10.63 8.07 6.91
C ALA A 759 -9.98 9.16 6.05
N ALA A 760 -9.67 10.32 6.64
CA ALA A 760 -8.96 11.40 5.98
C ALA A 760 -7.50 11.05 5.70
N TYR A 761 -6.87 10.31 6.59
CA TYR A 761 -5.50 9.84 6.41
C TYR A 761 -5.36 8.96 5.17
N ASN A 762 -6.28 7.99 4.98
CA ASN A 762 -6.29 7.06 3.85
C ASN A 762 -6.98 7.64 2.61
N GLY A 763 -8.21 8.14 2.74
CA GLY A 763 -9.08 8.56 1.62
C GLY A 763 -9.07 10.05 1.30
N GLY A 764 -8.31 10.85 2.06
CA GLY A 764 -8.19 12.29 1.94
C GLY A 764 -9.27 13.09 2.69
N PRO A 765 -8.92 14.29 3.23
CA PRO A 765 -9.81 15.06 4.11
C PRO A 765 -11.11 15.53 3.44
N GLY A 766 -11.07 15.85 2.15
CA GLY A 766 -12.28 16.27 1.42
C GLY A 766 -13.32 15.17 1.27
N ASN A 767 -12.90 13.91 1.14
CA ASN A 767 -13.82 12.76 1.12
C ASN A 767 -14.38 12.49 2.52
N ALA A 768 -13.53 12.46 3.53
CA ALA A 768 -13.91 12.24 4.91
C ALA A 768 -14.91 13.30 5.40
N LEU A 769 -14.73 14.57 5.03
CA LEU A 769 -15.68 15.63 5.35
C LEU A 769 -17.08 15.35 4.80
N ARG A 770 -17.18 14.98 3.51
CA ARG A 770 -18.46 14.63 2.88
C ARG A 770 -19.15 13.42 3.54
N TRP A 771 -18.39 12.41 3.93
CA TRP A 771 -18.95 11.24 4.63
C TRP A 771 -19.43 11.60 6.04
N ARG A 772 -18.68 12.45 6.74
CA ARG A 772 -19.03 12.93 8.09
C ARG A 772 -20.29 13.79 8.10
N GLU A 773 -20.46 14.67 7.12
CA GLU A 773 -21.67 15.48 6.96
C GLU A 773 -22.92 14.59 6.78
N ARG A 774 -22.82 13.54 5.95
CA ARG A 774 -23.93 12.62 5.73
C ARG A 774 -24.27 11.79 6.97
N SER A 775 -23.27 11.42 7.76
CA SER A 775 -23.46 10.64 8.99
C SER A 775 -23.93 11.46 10.18
N ALA A 776 -24.03 12.77 10.06
CA ALA A 776 -24.31 13.69 11.18
C ALA A 776 -23.39 13.50 12.40
N GLY A 777 -22.17 13.02 12.18
CA GLY A 777 -21.17 12.77 13.22
C GLY A 777 -21.33 11.44 13.99
N ASP A 778 -22.30 10.60 13.63
CA ASP A 778 -22.41 9.23 14.20
C ASP A 778 -21.32 8.32 13.60
N PRO A 779 -20.44 7.71 14.42
CA PRO A 779 -19.30 6.93 13.91
C PRO A 779 -19.71 5.68 13.14
N ASP A 780 -20.76 4.98 13.58
CA ASP A 780 -21.21 3.74 12.95
C ASP A 780 -21.91 4.03 11.63
N LEU A 781 -22.66 5.12 11.58
CA LEU A 781 -23.25 5.63 10.36
C LEU A 781 -22.18 6.20 9.41
N PHE A 782 -21.13 6.84 9.94
CA PHE A 782 -20.00 7.33 9.15
C PHE A 782 -19.36 6.19 8.36
N TYR A 783 -19.10 5.05 9.01
CA TYR A 783 -18.59 3.87 8.37
C TYR A 783 -19.45 3.43 7.17
N MET A 784 -20.80 3.46 7.31
CA MET A 784 -21.72 3.08 6.25
C MET A 784 -21.74 4.04 5.06
N PHE A 785 -21.36 5.31 5.25
CA PHE A 785 -21.29 6.31 4.19
C PHE A 785 -19.95 6.40 3.48
N ILE A 786 -18.92 5.69 3.94
CA ILE A 786 -17.64 5.59 3.23
C ILE A 786 -17.89 4.90 1.88
N THR A 787 -17.58 5.60 0.79
CA THR A 787 -17.83 5.12 -0.58
C THR A 787 -16.62 4.46 -1.24
N PHE A 788 -15.47 4.48 -0.58
CA PHE A 788 -14.25 3.83 -1.05
C PHE A 788 -14.07 2.50 -0.30
N ASP A 789 -14.16 1.40 -1.02
CA ASP A 789 -14.01 0.06 -0.44
C ASP A 789 -12.65 -0.11 0.27
N GLU A 790 -11.60 0.54 -0.25
CA GLU A 790 -10.28 0.54 0.37
C GLU A 790 -10.32 1.23 1.74
N THR A 791 -10.89 2.45 1.82
CA THR A 791 -10.97 3.20 3.08
C THR A 791 -11.89 2.50 4.08
N GLN A 792 -12.95 1.85 3.61
CA GLN A 792 -13.86 1.08 4.47
C GLN A 792 -13.13 -0.12 5.10
N ARG A 793 -12.39 -0.90 4.29
CA ARG A 793 -11.53 -1.99 4.79
C ARG A 793 -10.43 -1.49 5.72
N TYR A 794 -9.82 -0.36 5.38
CA TYR A 794 -8.78 0.27 6.18
C TYR A 794 -9.26 0.62 7.59
N ILE A 795 -10.40 1.26 7.74
CA ILE A 795 -10.99 1.60 9.04
C ILE A 795 -11.27 0.34 9.86
N ARG A 796 -11.88 -0.69 9.25
CA ARG A 796 -12.13 -1.96 9.94
C ARG A 796 -10.85 -2.61 10.45
N ALA A 797 -9.86 -2.74 9.59
CA ALA A 797 -8.58 -3.36 9.93
C ALA A 797 -7.85 -2.58 11.03
N LEU A 798 -7.84 -1.24 10.91
CA LEU A 798 -7.15 -0.41 11.89
C LEU A 798 -7.82 -0.44 13.27
N ALA A 799 -9.15 -0.37 13.33
CA ALA A 799 -9.87 -0.45 14.60
C ALA A 799 -9.68 -1.83 15.27
N ALA A 800 -9.72 -2.90 14.49
CA ALA A 800 -9.41 -4.25 14.99
C ALA A 800 -7.95 -4.35 15.48
N ASN A 801 -6.99 -3.88 14.70
CA ASN A 801 -5.58 -3.83 15.11
C ASN A 801 -5.40 -3.05 16.42
N TYR A 802 -6.04 -1.89 16.53
CA TYR A 802 -5.95 -1.04 17.71
C TYR A 802 -6.50 -1.73 18.97
N ALA A 803 -7.65 -2.42 18.86
CA ALA A 803 -8.21 -3.21 19.95
C ALA A 803 -7.27 -4.36 20.38
N ILE A 804 -6.63 -5.03 19.43
CA ILE A 804 -5.67 -6.09 19.71
C ILE A 804 -4.43 -5.53 20.43
N TYR A 805 -3.92 -4.37 19.98
CA TYR A 805 -2.82 -3.71 20.70
C TYR A 805 -3.20 -3.34 22.13
N HIS A 806 -4.43 -2.83 22.36
CA HIS A 806 -4.91 -2.55 23.71
C HIS A 806 -4.97 -3.80 24.57
N ARG A 807 -5.40 -4.94 24.03
CA ARG A 807 -5.44 -6.20 24.78
C ARG A 807 -4.04 -6.71 25.14
N LEU A 808 -3.08 -6.59 24.23
CA LEU A 808 -1.71 -7.08 24.42
C LEU A 808 -0.86 -6.16 25.31
N TYR A 809 -1.05 -4.85 25.23
CA TYR A 809 -0.16 -3.84 25.81
C TYR A 809 -0.86 -2.80 26.70
N GLY A 810 -2.19 -2.78 26.73
CA GLY A 810 -2.98 -1.78 27.49
C GLY A 810 -3.37 -2.22 28.89
N ARG A 811 -3.03 -3.44 29.31
CA ARG A 811 -3.32 -3.91 30.68
C ARG A 811 -2.34 -3.30 31.67
N PRO A 812 -2.83 -2.88 32.89
CA PRO A 812 -1.98 -2.38 33.98
C PRO A 812 -1.05 -3.44 34.49
#